data_91da8a83cb48a2f42bd0a5a98ac0d61f
#
_entry.id   91da8a83cb48a2f42bd0a5a98ac0d61f
#
_cell.length_a   1.000
_cell.length_b   1.000
_cell.length_c   1.000
_cell.angle_alpha   90.00
_cell.angle_beta   90.00
_cell.angle_gamma   90.00
#
_symmetry.space_group_name_H-M   'P 1'
#
loop_
_entity.id
_entity.type
_entity.pdbx_description
1 polymer ?
#
loop_
_entity_poly.entity_id
_entity_poly.type
_entity_poly.pdbx_seq_one_letter_code
_entity_poly.pdbx_strand_id
1 'polypeptide(L)'
;MRLIRLLPLLLLLLTCQREEPARTSLAELFAPAEGLAGRPEYLDSPFLTAGDRVYLVGHQDGTFPDLGWHVTGEMGGIWDHPVKLMDGFRVGLRHDGEQHCLDEADQFVNYPFGNRHIYQEVWPGLRVERYQFAPDQAEAVVVSWALTNMGEAPLNLDFSLAAKTDLRPVWLGERSGMIDATDLLAFRDELGAWVGKDRQNPWYVVWGCDRQPANVREETDACPLESQGQGATGELTYALTVAPGATEHLTLVIAGSYQTEEAALTTWQEVRAGYPDLFRAKRDRLAALAETAQLQLPDTTLQRALEWTRYNVDWLIREVPEQGRGLAAGSPDYPWWFGCDATYALQGVLASGRSDIAYSTLRLLKQLSETTNGNGRIIHEASTNGVVFNPGNINETPHFASMVWTVYEWTGDEDFLREFYPFVRQGLDWLLAENDADGNLLPDGFGMMEIHGLNSEMIDVAVYTQQGFADAARMATQLHDQQAAAAYQGVADRLRELINTDFWVPEFNSYADFIGTTSQALHLIDDAIVRADTLGKPWAVEELERTRARIAGYPAEQKQGFVLYHNWVVNTPMETGVADSVKAVAALETGSRFVNPFGVFVTGIDRDESAGTDDSSFAEDQEIFSYVGAVMTLPTGVQAIAENNYGRPDRALDYLQRLTHSFSYALPGSLYEVSPDFGMMTQAWTIYSLTVPVVRQFFGVQPRAYDHQVILQPGMPGSWDEAELRDLPIGDNRLSLTFERTADGERWTIRQSQGDHEVILRFPAGKYGQWVVTGERRRPEKQGGFDYLMLSGENLIVDLQP
;
A
#
# COMPACT_ATOMS: atom_id res chain seq x y z
N MET A 1 82.97 44.21 -25.14
CA MET A 1 82.82 43.63 -23.79
C MET A 1 81.58 44.22 -23.11
N ARG A 2 80.52 43.47 -23.03
CA ARG A 2 79.39 43.73 -22.13
C ARG A 2 78.92 42.40 -21.58
N LEU A 3 79.10 42.26 -20.29
CA LEU A 3 78.65 41.11 -19.51
C LEU A 3 77.11 41.12 -19.41
N ILE A 4 76.45 40.06 -19.83
CA ILE A 4 75.00 39.78 -19.54
C ILE A 4 74.96 38.87 -18.33
N ARG A 5 74.38 39.36 -17.22
CA ARG A 5 74.16 38.59 -16.03
C ARG A 5 72.80 37.81 -16.24
N LEU A 6 72.89 36.50 -16.23
CA LEU A 6 71.69 35.59 -16.12
C LEU A 6 71.22 35.54 -14.66
N LEU A 7 69.96 35.93 -14.46
CA LEU A 7 69.20 35.70 -13.21
C LEU A 7 68.41 34.41 -13.39
N PRO A 8 68.44 33.43 -12.47
CA PRO A 8 67.52 32.28 -12.53
C PRO A 8 66.14 32.70 -12.03
N LEU A 9 65.15 32.53 -12.90
CA LEU A 9 63.73 32.65 -12.56
C LEU A 9 63.25 31.39 -11.77
N LEU A 10 63.08 31.53 -10.49
CA LEU A 10 62.50 30.46 -9.64
C LEU A 10 60.99 30.45 -9.90
N LEU A 11 60.45 29.48 -10.71
CA LEU A 11 59.03 29.24 -10.87
C LEU A 11 58.52 28.54 -9.59
N LEU A 12 57.84 29.27 -8.71
CA LEU A 12 57.00 28.71 -7.68
C LEU A 12 55.72 28.13 -8.33
N LEU A 13 55.68 26.82 -8.50
CA LEU A 13 54.44 26.08 -8.78
C LEU A 13 53.59 26.09 -7.51
N LEU A 14 52.71 27.08 -7.40
CA LEU A 14 51.56 27.03 -6.50
C LEU A 14 50.61 25.98 -7.07
N THR A 15 50.63 24.76 -6.54
CA THR A 15 49.56 23.79 -6.69
C THR A 15 48.38 24.33 -5.88
N CYS A 16 47.47 25.03 -6.54
CA CYS A 16 46.13 25.18 -6.03
C CYS A 16 45.51 23.78 -5.98
N GLN A 17 45.56 23.16 -4.82
CA GLN A 17 44.54 22.14 -4.52
C GLN A 17 43.19 22.87 -4.59
N ARG A 18 42.41 22.63 -5.63
CA ARG A 18 40.98 22.92 -5.60
C ARG A 18 40.47 22.04 -4.49
N GLU A 19 40.10 22.62 -3.35
CA GLU A 19 39.22 21.98 -2.43
C GLU A 19 37.94 21.70 -3.25
N GLU A 20 37.61 20.43 -3.46
CA GLU A 20 36.30 20.06 -3.94
C GLU A 20 35.28 20.64 -2.95
N PRO A 21 34.22 21.31 -3.42
CA PRO A 21 33.22 21.83 -2.52
C PRO A 21 32.73 20.68 -1.64
N ALA A 22 32.65 20.91 -0.33
CA ALA A 22 32.22 19.91 0.62
C ALA A 22 30.86 19.36 0.14
N ARG A 23 30.78 18.05 -0.03
CA ARG A 23 29.56 17.38 -0.54
C ARG A 23 28.49 17.51 0.53
N THR A 24 27.26 17.93 0.16
CA THR A 24 26.11 18.00 1.06
C THR A 24 25.84 16.62 1.67
N SER A 25 25.84 16.50 2.98
CA SER A 25 25.57 15.25 3.69
C SER A 25 24.07 14.90 3.68
N LEU A 26 23.72 13.62 3.87
CA LEU A 26 22.31 13.24 4.05
C LEU A 26 21.68 13.92 5.26
N ALA A 27 22.41 14.11 6.35
CA ALA A 27 21.93 14.83 7.52
C ALA A 27 21.45 16.25 7.18
N GLU A 28 22.22 16.98 6.35
CA GLU A 28 21.82 18.32 5.87
C GLU A 28 20.61 18.28 4.94
N LEU A 29 20.48 17.21 4.13
CA LEU A 29 19.37 17.04 3.20
C LEU A 29 18.05 16.67 3.92
N PHE A 30 18.12 15.92 5.02
CA PHE A 30 16.98 15.58 5.88
C PHE A 30 16.55 16.71 6.79
N ALA A 31 17.48 17.56 7.23
CA ALA A 31 17.24 18.59 8.25
C ALA A 31 16.02 19.50 8.01
N PRO A 32 15.67 19.91 6.75
CA PRO A 32 14.50 20.74 6.51
C PRO A 32 13.16 20.03 6.63
N ALA A 33 13.13 18.70 6.68
CA ALA A 33 11.90 17.91 6.65
C ALA A 33 11.46 17.51 8.06
N GLU A 34 10.15 17.48 8.25
CA GLU A 34 9.54 16.89 9.46
C GLU A 34 9.24 15.40 9.21
N GLY A 35 9.73 14.53 10.10
CA GLY A 35 9.44 13.12 10.12
C GLY A 35 8.51 12.75 11.27
N LEU A 36 7.99 11.54 11.25
CA LEU A 36 7.22 10.97 12.35
C LEU A 36 8.14 10.08 13.21
N ALA A 37 8.18 10.37 14.49
CA ALA A 37 8.93 9.55 15.43
C ALA A 37 8.16 8.25 15.76
N GLY A 38 8.89 7.13 15.79
CA GLY A 38 8.39 5.86 16.30
C GLY A 38 8.21 5.86 17.81
N ARG A 39 7.44 4.90 18.28
CA ARG A 39 7.25 4.65 19.70
C ARG A 39 8.41 3.79 20.22
N PRO A 40 8.94 4.07 21.42
CA PRO A 40 10.05 3.28 21.97
C PRO A 40 9.76 1.77 22.12
N GLU A 41 8.50 1.42 22.39
CA GLU A 41 8.05 0.04 22.54
C GLU A 41 7.99 -0.75 21.23
N TYR A 42 8.18 -0.08 20.08
CA TYR A 42 8.15 -0.67 18.74
C TYR A 42 9.49 -0.56 17.99
N LEU A 43 10.58 -0.33 18.71
CA LEU A 43 11.91 -0.27 18.08
C LEU A 43 12.34 -1.61 17.46
N ASP A 44 11.84 -2.72 17.95
CA ASP A 44 12.01 -4.07 17.41
C ASP A 44 11.01 -4.42 16.27
N SER A 45 10.18 -3.44 15.84
CA SER A 45 9.26 -3.61 14.72
C SER A 45 9.90 -3.24 13.40
N PRO A 46 9.44 -3.83 12.28
CA PRO A 46 10.04 -3.57 10.97
C PRO A 46 9.79 -2.13 10.48
N PHE A 47 10.72 -1.66 9.64
CA PHE A 47 10.60 -0.44 8.84
C PHE A 47 10.94 -0.70 7.37
N LEU A 48 10.55 0.23 6.51
CA LEU A 48 10.78 0.19 5.08
C LEU A 48 11.48 1.45 4.60
N THR A 49 12.55 1.29 3.81
CA THR A 49 13.15 2.34 2.95
C THR A 49 12.97 1.92 1.51
N ALA A 50 12.12 2.60 0.75
CA ALA A 50 11.75 2.15 -0.59
C ALA A 50 12.13 3.12 -1.70
N GLY A 51 12.65 2.56 -2.81
CA GLY A 51 12.60 3.06 -4.17
C GLY A 51 11.64 2.21 -4.99
N ASP A 52 11.47 2.53 -6.25
CA ASP A 52 10.67 1.75 -7.19
C ASP A 52 11.41 0.47 -7.69
N ARG A 53 12.76 0.47 -7.63
CA ARG A 53 13.61 -0.66 -7.98
C ARG A 53 14.08 -1.42 -6.75
N VAL A 54 14.66 -0.74 -5.79
CA VAL A 54 15.27 -1.33 -4.59
C VAL A 54 14.55 -0.86 -3.34
N TYR A 55 14.42 -1.75 -2.38
CA TYR A 55 13.99 -1.40 -1.03
C TYR A 55 14.82 -2.13 0.02
N LEU A 56 14.77 -1.60 1.25
CA LEU A 56 15.44 -2.13 2.42
C LEU A 56 14.41 -2.29 3.54
N VAL A 57 14.39 -3.46 4.16
CA VAL A 57 13.59 -3.79 5.36
C VAL A 57 14.52 -4.21 6.48
N GLY A 58 14.36 -3.60 7.63
CA GLY A 58 15.04 -3.95 8.89
C GLY A 58 14.17 -3.54 10.06
N HIS A 59 14.68 -3.59 11.29
CA HIS A 59 14.00 -3.14 12.49
C HIS A 59 14.36 -1.70 12.86
N GLN A 60 13.43 -1.01 13.53
CA GLN A 60 13.57 0.40 13.92
C GLN A 60 14.70 0.64 14.92
N ASP A 61 15.18 -0.38 15.63
CA ASP A 61 16.38 -0.37 16.45
C ASP A 61 17.69 -0.31 15.62
N GLY A 62 17.61 -0.56 14.33
CA GLY A 62 18.74 -0.55 13.41
C GLY A 62 19.24 -1.93 13.02
N THR A 63 18.62 -3.00 13.49
CA THR A 63 18.99 -4.38 13.23
C THR A 63 18.34 -4.95 11.96
N PHE A 64 18.81 -6.12 11.54
CA PHE A 64 18.27 -6.90 10.42
C PHE A 64 18.03 -8.32 10.90
N PRO A 65 16.93 -8.60 11.63
CA PRO A 65 16.57 -9.94 12.06
C PRO A 65 15.95 -10.73 10.91
N ASP A 66 15.81 -12.03 11.14
CA ASP A 66 15.01 -12.90 10.28
C ASP A 66 13.56 -12.41 10.26
N LEU A 67 12.99 -12.20 9.07
CA LEU A 67 11.63 -11.72 8.85
C LEU A 67 10.92 -12.56 7.80
N GLY A 68 9.61 -12.74 7.98
CA GLY A 68 8.69 -13.25 6.99
C GLY A 68 8.56 -14.77 6.92
N TRP A 69 7.53 -15.20 6.21
CA TRP A 69 7.16 -16.63 6.11
C TRP A 69 7.14 -17.16 4.66
N HIS A 70 6.93 -16.33 3.61
CA HIS A 70 6.94 -16.81 2.22
C HIS A 70 8.31 -17.31 1.79
N VAL A 71 9.36 -16.58 2.16
CA VAL A 71 10.72 -17.06 2.15
C VAL A 71 11.17 -16.98 3.60
N THR A 72 11.02 -18.09 4.33
CA THR A 72 11.11 -18.13 5.78
C THR A 72 12.37 -17.47 6.31
N GLY A 73 12.21 -16.40 7.10
CA GLY A 73 13.28 -15.63 7.71
C GLY A 73 14.00 -14.65 6.77
N GLU A 74 13.68 -14.63 5.49
CA GLU A 74 14.49 -13.98 4.45
C GLU A 74 13.83 -12.76 3.79
N MET A 75 12.62 -12.36 4.24
CA MET A 75 11.91 -11.22 3.66
C MET A 75 12.49 -9.86 4.06
N GLY A 76 13.37 -9.83 5.06
CA GLY A 76 14.18 -8.66 5.45
C GLY A 76 15.37 -8.41 4.52
N GLY A 77 16.17 -7.39 4.86
CA GLY A 77 17.39 -7.05 4.11
C GLY A 77 17.13 -6.11 2.94
N ILE A 78 17.96 -6.23 1.89
CA ILE A 78 17.94 -5.35 0.73
C ILE A 78 17.57 -6.14 -0.51
N TRP A 79 16.51 -5.71 -1.19
CA TRP A 79 15.93 -6.37 -2.34
C TRP A 79 15.96 -5.49 -3.59
N ASP A 80 16.47 -6.03 -4.69
CA ASP A 80 16.36 -5.54 -6.06
C ASP A 80 15.58 -6.59 -6.87
N HIS A 81 14.24 -6.52 -6.78
CA HIS A 81 13.41 -7.57 -7.35
C HIS A 81 13.72 -7.85 -8.83
N PRO A 82 13.87 -9.12 -9.23
CA PRO A 82 13.47 -10.33 -8.50
C PRO A 82 14.57 -11.01 -7.67
N VAL A 83 15.62 -10.28 -7.24
CA VAL A 83 16.76 -10.81 -6.47
C VAL A 83 16.93 -10.06 -5.16
N LYS A 84 17.22 -10.77 -4.07
CA LYS A 84 17.75 -10.19 -2.84
C LYS A 84 19.24 -9.88 -3.03
N LEU A 85 19.70 -8.77 -2.49
CA LEU A 85 21.09 -8.35 -2.58
C LEU A 85 21.87 -8.69 -1.31
N MET A 86 21.26 -8.42 -0.15
CA MET A 86 21.93 -8.53 1.15
C MET A 86 20.93 -8.85 2.27
N ASP A 87 21.38 -9.59 3.27
CA ASP A 87 20.67 -9.75 4.54
C ASP A 87 20.69 -8.45 5.35
N GLY A 88 21.73 -7.66 5.21
CA GLY A 88 21.88 -6.39 5.91
C GLY A 88 23.34 -6.04 6.19
N PHE A 89 23.50 -5.10 7.10
CA PHE A 89 24.81 -4.64 7.56
C PHE A 89 24.80 -4.32 9.05
N ARG A 90 25.98 -4.37 9.67
CA ARG A 90 26.20 -4.00 11.07
C ARG A 90 27.36 -3.02 11.16
N VAL A 91 27.27 -2.11 12.12
CA VAL A 91 28.32 -1.16 12.43
C VAL A 91 28.83 -1.38 13.84
N GLY A 92 30.13 -1.59 13.95
CA GLY A 92 30.85 -1.59 15.21
C GLY A 92 31.71 -0.32 15.33
N LEU A 93 31.65 0.31 16.48
CA LEU A 93 32.54 1.41 16.82
C LEU A 93 33.51 0.95 17.88
N ARG A 94 34.83 1.29 17.72
CA ARG A 94 35.86 1.00 18.72
C ARG A 94 36.55 2.30 19.14
N HIS A 95 36.67 2.50 20.45
CA HIS A 95 37.38 3.63 21.06
C HIS A 95 38.12 3.15 22.31
N ASP A 96 39.41 3.50 22.46
CA ASP A 96 40.25 3.14 23.60
C ASP A 96 40.20 1.65 24.01
N GLY A 97 39.98 0.78 23.04
CA GLY A 97 39.90 -0.68 23.23
C GLY A 97 38.53 -1.23 23.60
N GLU A 98 37.55 -0.38 23.85
CA GLU A 98 36.15 -0.76 23.99
C GLU A 98 35.46 -0.78 22.65
N GLN A 99 34.44 -1.65 22.49
CA GLN A 99 33.66 -1.79 21.28
C GLN A 99 32.17 -1.75 21.59
N HIS A 100 31.41 -1.03 20.75
CA HIS A 100 29.97 -0.98 20.76
C HIS A 100 29.43 -1.29 19.37
N CYS A 101 28.34 -2.05 19.29
CA CYS A 101 27.56 -2.26 18.07
C CYS A 101 26.43 -1.23 18.01
N LEU A 102 26.12 -0.72 16.83
CA LEU A 102 24.96 0.17 16.60
C LEU A 102 23.73 -0.70 16.24
N ASP A 103 23.18 -1.36 17.25
CA ASP A 103 22.05 -2.31 17.13
C ASP A 103 20.90 -2.03 18.12
N GLU A 104 20.99 -0.96 18.89
CA GLU A 104 19.97 -0.50 19.83
C GLU A 104 19.77 1.01 19.66
N ALA A 105 19.06 1.42 18.59
CA ALA A 105 18.74 2.82 18.42
C ALA A 105 17.77 3.30 19.53
N ASP A 106 18.03 4.49 20.08
CA ASP A 106 17.15 5.10 21.07
C ASP A 106 15.87 5.67 20.46
N GLN A 107 15.90 6.02 19.18
CA GLN A 107 14.78 6.58 18.43
C GLN A 107 14.86 6.27 16.96
N PHE A 108 13.72 6.01 16.39
CA PHE A 108 13.49 5.93 14.95
C PHE A 108 12.61 7.07 14.47
N VAL A 109 12.92 7.63 13.30
CA VAL A 109 12.09 8.67 12.66
C VAL A 109 11.87 8.28 11.19
N ASN A 110 10.63 8.21 10.80
CA ASN A 110 10.22 7.89 9.44
C ASN A 110 9.89 9.16 8.65
N TYR A 111 10.29 9.18 7.38
CA TYR A 111 10.00 10.23 6.40
C TYR A 111 9.41 9.60 5.14
N PRO A 112 8.66 10.32 4.32
CA PRO A 112 8.16 9.80 3.06
C PRO A 112 9.24 9.25 2.10
N PHE A 113 10.45 9.79 2.19
CA PHE A 113 11.58 9.51 1.30
C PHE A 113 12.70 8.67 1.95
N GLY A 114 12.61 8.33 3.24
CA GLY A 114 13.66 7.58 3.93
C GLY A 114 13.51 7.57 5.44
N ASN A 115 14.53 7.12 6.15
CA ASN A 115 14.46 6.89 7.58
C ASN A 115 15.68 7.45 8.30
N ARG A 116 15.55 7.65 9.62
CA ARG A 116 16.62 8.08 10.50
C ARG A 116 16.57 7.28 11.80
N HIS A 117 17.72 6.66 12.16
CA HIS A 117 17.93 6.01 13.45
C HIS A 117 18.85 6.89 14.29
N ILE A 118 18.59 7.03 15.57
CA ILE A 118 19.31 7.92 16.48
C ILE A 118 19.84 7.09 17.65
N TYR A 119 21.14 7.15 17.86
CA TYR A 119 21.87 6.58 19.00
C TYR A 119 22.40 7.76 19.80
N GLN A 120 21.74 8.10 20.93
CA GLN A 120 21.93 9.36 21.63
C GLN A 120 23.28 9.46 22.32
N GLU A 121 23.75 8.35 22.91
CA GLU A 121 24.99 8.32 23.68
C GLU A 121 25.65 6.95 23.57
N VAL A 122 26.34 6.69 22.44
CA VAL A 122 27.09 5.44 22.23
C VAL A 122 28.24 5.32 23.23
N TRP A 123 28.96 6.43 23.49
CA TRP A 123 29.83 6.69 24.61
C TRP A 123 29.56 8.08 25.18
N PRO A 124 30.00 8.39 26.40
CA PRO A 124 29.88 9.75 26.92
C PRO A 124 30.40 10.80 25.96
N GLY A 125 29.46 11.59 25.41
CA GLY A 125 29.74 12.65 24.44
C GLY A 125 29.77 12.21 22.97
N LEU A 126 29.48 10.97 22.59
CA LEU A 126 29.32 10.57 21.20
C LEU A 126 27.87 10.26 20.87
N ARG A 127 27.27 11.06 19.99
CA ARG A 127 26.00 10.79 19.35
C ARG A 127 26.20 10.30 17.92
N VAL A 128 25.44 9.30 17.52
CA VAL A 128 25.44 8.78 16.14
C VAL A 128 24.03 8.83 15.57
N GLU A 129 23.92 9.23 14.31
CA GLU A 129 22.65 9.22 13.59
C GLU A 129 22.86 8.51 12.23
N ARG A 130 22.02 7.55 11.92
CA ARG A 130 22.00 6.84 10.63
C ARG A 130 20.86 7.37 9.78
N TYR A 131 21.13 7.89 8.62
CA TYR A 131 20.19 8.35 7.60
C TYR A 131 20.21 7.41 6.42
N GLN A 132 19.07 7.12 5.82
CA GLN A 132 19.02 6.24 4.65
C GLN A 132 17.87 6.57 3.72
N PHE A 133 18.10 6.35 2.43
CA PHE A 133 17.07 6.43 1.39
C PHE A 133 17.44 5.53 0.20
N ALA A 134 16.41 5.12 -0.56
CA ALA A 134 16.57 4.44 -1.83
C ALA A 134 16.17 5.40 -2.95
N PRO A 135 17.06 5.74 -3.89
CA PRO A 135 16.72 6.59 -5.03
C PRO A 135 15.69 5.91 -5.94
N ASP A 136 14.90 6.71 -6.65
CA ASP A 136 14.03 6.20 -7.69
C ASP A 136 14.83 5.86 -8.95
N GLN A 137 14.41 4.85 -9.70
CA GLN A 137 15.01 4.39 -10.95
C GLN A 137 16.49 3.96 -10.84
N ALA A 138 16.94 3.62 -9.63
CA ALA A 138 18.28 3.12 -9.41
C ALA A 138 18.26 1.85 -8.56
N GLU A 139 19.06 0.88 -8.94
CA GLU A 139 19.23 -0.39 -8.21
C GLU A 139 20.21 -0.18 -7.04
N ALA A 140 19.86 0.76 -6.12
CA ALA A 140 20.75 1.13 -5.03
C ALA A 140 20.04 1.65 -3.77
N VAL A 141 20.77 1.58 -2.64
CA VAL A 141 20.44 2.20 -1.36
C VAL A 141 21.61 3.05 -0.90
N VAL A 142 21.33 4.19 -0.30
CA VAL A 142 22.33 5.09 0.31
C VAL A 142 22.08 5.15 1.81
N VAL A 143 23.12 4.89 2.59
CA VAL A 143 23.11 4.97 4.06
C VAL A 143 24.24 5.89 4.51
N SER A 144 23.97 6.84 5.39
CA SER A 144 24.98 7.76 5.89
C SER A 144 24.93 7.86 7.40
N TRP A 145 26.07 7.80 8.04
CA TRP A 145 26.22 8.04 9.47
C TRP A 145 26.81 9.42 9.73
N ALA A 146 26.21 10.14 10.68
CA ALA A 146 26.72 11.38 11.25
C ALA A 146 27.18 11.10 12.68
N LEU A 147 28.47 11.19 12.94
CA LEU A 147 29.09 10.96 14.24
C LEU A 147 29.42 12.33 14.86
N THR A 148 28.71 12.73 15.88
CA THR A 148 28.87 14.04 16.55
C THR A 148 29.55 13.90 17.90
N ASN A 149 30.70 14.55 18.04
CA ASN A 149 31.39 14.62 19.30
C ASN A 149 30.91 15.83 20.12
N MET A 150 30.13 15.56 21.14
CA MET A 150 29.61 16.57 22.08
C MET A 150 30.54 16.79 23.30
N GLY A 151 31.66 16.05 23.38
CA GLY A 151 32.61 16.13 24.42
C GLY A 151 33.67 17.25 24.20
N GLU A 152 34.64 17.36 25.12
CA GLU A 152 35.70 18.40 25.09
C GLU A 152 37.02 17.90 24.47
N ALA A 153 37.19 16.59 24.25
CA ALA A 153 38.41 16.00 23.69
C ALA A 153 38.12 15.35 22.32
N PRO A 154 39.10 15.31 21.40
CA PRO A 154 38.97 14.59 20.14
C PRO A 154 38.71 13.09 20.40
N LEU A 155 37.79 12.49 19.63
CA LEU A 155 37.52 11.07 19.64
C LEU A 155 38.20 10.41 18.44
N ASN A 156 39.07 9.43 18.71
CA ASN A 156 39.66 8.60 17.65
C ASN A 156 38.87 7.27 17.64
N LEU A 157 38.19 6.99 16.53
CA LEU A 157 37.28 5.87 16.39
C LEU A 157 37.72 4.97 15.25
N ASP A 158 37.67 3.65 15.45
CA ASP A 158 37.60 2.71 14.35
C ASP A 158 36.13 2.39 14.09
N PHE A 159 35.65 2.78 12.90
CA PHE A 159 34.32 2.47 12.42
C PHE A 159 34.39 1.23 11.53
N SER A 160 33.89 0.11 12.00
CA SER A 160 33.82 -1.15 11.27
C SER A 160 32.42 -1.40 10.73
N LEU A 161 32.32 -1.52 9.41
CA LEU A 161 31.10 -1.85 8.68
C LEU A 161 31.22 -3.28 8.17
N ALA A 162 30.44 -4.18 8.73
CA ALA A 162 30.27 -5.54 8.25
C ALA A 162 28.94 -5.66 7.50
N ALA A 163 28.98 -6.23 6.30
CA ALA A 163 27.78 -6.49 5.52
C ALA A 163 27.80 -7.91 5.00
N LYS A 164 26.62 -8.54 4.97
CA LYS A 164 26.43 -9.90 4.49
C LYS A 164 25.57 -9.88 3.23
N THR A 165 26.12 -10.41 2.16
CA THR A 165 25.35 -10.64 0.92
C THR A 165 24.39 -11.81 1.13
N ASP A 166 23.32 -11.83 0.34
CA ASP A 166 22.46 -13.00 0.14
C ASP A 166 21.78 -12.85 -1.22
N LEU A 167 22.55 -13.19 -2.27
CA LEU A 167 22.12 -13.07 -3.66
C LEU A 167 21.23 -14.25 -4.01
N ARG A 168 19.97 -14.13 -3.69
CA ARG A 168 18.98 -15.19 -3.82
C ARG A 168 17.73 -14.74 -4.58
N PRO A 169 16.96 -15.67 -5.18
CA PRO A 169 15.73 -15.31 -5.88
C PRO A 169 14.62 -14.91 -4.94
N VAL A 170 13.69 -14.12 -5.46
CA VAL A 170 12.39 -13.89 -4.85
C VAL A 170 11.61 -15.23 -4.72
N TRP A 171 10.54 -15.23 -3.93
CA TRP A 171 9.62 -16.33 -3.80
C TRP A 171 9.25 -16.98 -5.15
N LEU A 172 9.19 -18.31 -5.21
CA LEU A 172 8.97 -19.13 -6.41
C LEU A 172 10.10 -19.04 -7.46
N GLY A 173 11.31 -18.62 -7.07
CA GLY A 173 12.45 -18.54 -7.98
C GLY A 173 12.76 -19.86 -8.66
N GLU A 174 12.65 -20.97 -7.96
CA GLU A 174 12.89 -22.31 -8.48
C GLU A 174 11.95 -22.67 -9.67
N ARG A 175 10.74 -22.11 -9.71
CA ARG A 175 9.79 -22.33 -10.80
C ARG A 175 10.17 -21.59 -12.08
N SER A 176 10.97 -20.53 -11.99
CA SER A 176 11.54 -19.79 -13.13
C SER A 176 13.00 -20.16 -13.42
N GLY A 177 13.54 -21.18 -12.70
CA GLY A 177 14.92 -21.62 -12.87
C GLY A 177 15.95 -20.73 -12.16
N MET A 178 15.52 -19.82 -11.31
CA MET A 178 16.36 -19.03 -10.44
C MET A 178 16.68 -19.84 -9.18
N ILE A 179 17.92 -20.33 -9.09
CA ILE A 179 18.36 -21.20 -8.01
C ILE A 179 19.48 -20.49 -7.26
N ASP A 180 19.30 -20.34 -5.95
CA ASP A 180 20.29 -19.81 -5.04
C ASP A 180 21.58 -20.64 -5.02
N ALA A 181 22.73 -19.98 -5.04
CA ALA A 181 24.05 -20.59 -4.90
C ALA A 181 24.91 -19.74 -3.96
N THR A 182 26.02 -20.34 -3.49
CA THR A 182 26.94 -19.65 -2.58
C THR A 182 27.51 -18.38 -3.20
N ASP A 183 27.46 -17.28 -2.47
CA ASP A 183 28.05 -16.01 -2.84
C ASP A 183 29.58 -16.01 -2.72
N LEU A 184 30.21 -15.26 -3.59
CA LEU A 184 31.64 -14.98 -3.60
C LEU A 184 31.87 -13.49 -3.41
N LEU A 185 32.84 -13.12 -2.57
CA LEU A 185 33.25 -11.73 -2.40
C LEU A 185 34.64 -11.49 -2.99
N ALA A 186 34.83 -10.31 -3.56
CA ALA A 186 36.13 -9.81 -3.99
C ALA A 186 36.24 -8.32 -3.65
N PHE A 187 37.26 -7.96 -2.86
CA PHE A 187 37.56 -6.55 -2.63
C PHE A 187 38.28 -5.92 -3.84
N ARG A 188 37.83 -4.75 -4.23
CA ARG A 188 38.42 -3.95 -5.31
C ARG A 188 39.18 -2.76 -4.71
N ASP A 189 40.50 -2.86 -4.57
CA ASP A 189 41.33 -1.82 -3.97
C ASP A 189 41.12 -0.44 -4.61
N GLU A 190 41.01 -0.41 -5.94
CA GLU A 190 40.86 0.82 -6.73
C GLU A 190 39.54 1.53 -6.47
N LEU A 191 38.51 0.81 -6.02
CA LEU A 191 37.19 1.35 -5.70
C LEU A 191 37.03 1.60 -4.20
N GLY A 192 37.77 0.88 -3.35
CA GLY A 192 37.54 0.81 -1.92
C GLY A 192 36.22 0.12 -1.55
N ALA A 193 35.82 -0.87 -2.34
CA ALA A 193 34.52 -1.52 -2.25
C ALA A 193 34.60 -3.04 -2.43
N TRP A 194 33.68 -3.74 -1.81
CA TRP A 194 33.42 -5.14 -2.06
C TRP A 194 32.50 -5.33 -3.28
N VAL A 195 32.78 -6.37 -4.04
CA VAL A 195 31.89 -6.88 -5.10
C VAL A 195 31.49 -8.30 -4.74
N GLY A 196 30.21 -8.50 -4.49
CA GLY A 196 29.59 -9.79 -4.29
C GLY A 196 29.03 -10.34 -5.59
N LYS A 197 29.10 -11.67 -5.76
CA LYS A 197 28.57 -12.37 -6.92
C LYS A 197 28.03 -13.73 -6.51
N ASP A 198 26.81 -14.08 -6.95
CA ASP A 198 26.35 -15.46 -6.90
C ASP A 198 27.21 -16.37 -7.81
N ARG A 199 27.56 -17.56 -7.35
CA ARG A 199 28.48 -18.47 -8.07
C ARG A 199 27.93 -18.93 -9.41
N GLN A 200 26.62 -19.10 -9.53
CA GLN A 200 25.97 -19.70 -10.70
C GLN A 200 25.20 -18.67 -11.53
N ASN A 201 24.67 -17.62 -10.91
CA ASN A 201 23.83 -16.63 -11.55
C ASN A 201 24.57 -15.33 -11.87
N PRO A 202 24.08 -14.52 -12.79
CA PRO A 202 24.63 -13.20 -13.09
C PRO A 202 24.10 -12.13 -12.09
N TRP A 203 24.08 -12.45 -10.80
CA TRP A 203 23.63 -11.56 -9.74
C TRP A 203 24.82 -10.97 -9.03
N TYR A 204 24.77 -9.66 -8.84
CA TYR A 204 25.88 -8.89 -8.30
C TYR A 204 25.41 -7.86 -7.29
N VAL A 205 26.24 -7.61 -6.28
CA VAL A 205 26.11 -6.49 -5.35
C VAL A 205 27.44 -5.82 -5.15
N VAL A 206 27.46 -4.51 -5.12
CA VAL A 206 28.64 -3.68 -4.86
C VAL A 206 28.36 -2.80 -3.66
N TRP A 207 29.26 -2.78 -2.68
CA TRP A 207 29.09 -1.94 -1.51
C TRP A 207 30.41 -1.40 -0.96
N GLY A 208 30.40 -0.13 -0.56
CA GLY A 208 31.55 0.58 -0.02
C GLY A 208 31.22 2.04 0.30
N CYS A 209 32.03 2.65 1.14
CA CYS A 209 31.83 4.03 1.55
C CYS A 209 32.49 5.06 0.63
N ASP A 210 32.24 6.33 0.93
CA ASP A 210 32.72 7.48 0.17
C ASP A 210 34.24 7.75 0.36
N ARG A 211 34.93 6.96 1.18
CA ARG A 211 36.38 7.01 1.40
C ARG A 211 37.02 5.63 1.39
N GLN A 212 38.35 5.57 1.24
CA GLN A 212 39.08 4.32 1.29
C GLN A 212 39.09 3.74 2.73
N PRO A 213 38.87 2.42 2.90
CA PRO A 213 38.99 1.78 4.20
C PRO A 213 40.46 1.69 4.65
N ALA A 214 40.69 1.76 5.95
CA ALA A 214 42.00 1.54 6.57
C ALA A 214 42.35 0.04 6.70
N ASN A 215 41.32 -0.82 6.77
CA ASN A 215 41.46 -2.26 6.83
C ASN A 215 40.25 -2.97 6.17
N VAL A 216 40.52 -4.18 5.65
CA VAL A 216 39.50 -5.01 4.96
C VAL A 216 39.64 -6.44 5.43
N ARG A 217 38.50 -7.10 5.69
CA ARG A 217 38.44 -8.51 6.12
C ARG A 217 37.27 -9.23 5.44
N GLU A 218 37.40 -10.53 5.21
CA GLU A 218 36.33 -11.40 4.68
C GLU A 218 35.38 -11.94 5.78
N GLU A 219 35.78 -11.82 7.05
CA GLU A 219 34.98 -12.24 8.20
C GLU A 219 34.96 -11.14 9.26
N THR A 220 33.96 -11.15 10.13
CA THR A 220 33.88 -10.22 11.25
C THR A 220 33.64 -10.94 12.56
N ASP A 221 34.36 -10.51 13.59
CA ASP A 221 34.19 -11.00 14.97
C ASP A 221 33.52 -9.94 15.86
N ALA A 222 33.33 -8.71 15.30
CA ALA A 222 33.08 -7.55 16.13
C ALA A 222 31.57 -7.35 16.42
N CYS A 223 30.73 -7.41 15.40
CA CYS A 223 29.28 -7.27 15.48
C CYS A 223 28.66 -8.28 14.52
N PRO A 224 28.42 -9.52 14.97
CA PRO A 224 27.97 -10.58 14.09
C PRO A 224 26.59 -10.25 13.49
N LEU A 225 26.44 -10.57 12.21
CA LEU A 225 25.18 -10.55 11.50
C LEU A 225 24.78 -12.00 11.23
N GLU A 226 23.76 -12.47 11.93
CA GLU A 226 23.22 -13.82 11.72
C GLU A 226 22.36 -13.84 10.46
N SER A 227 22.45 -14.91 9.69
CA SER A 227 21.64 -15.13 8.51
C SER A 227 21.65 -16.62 8.16
N GLN A 228 20.55 -17.09 7.58
CA GLN A 228 20.38 -18.49 7.18
C GLN A 228 20.79 -18.78 5.74
N GLY A 229 21.00 -17.74 4.93
CA GLY A 229 21.31 -17.83 3.50
C GLY A 229 22.72 -18.35 3.18
N GLN A 230 23.02 -18.46 1.87
CA GLN A 230 24.31 -18.87 1.35
C GLN A 230 25.26 -17.68 1.07
N GLY A 231 25.00 -16.55 1.71
CA GLY A 231 25.73 -15.31 1.53
C GLY A 231 27.16 -15.33 2.11
N ALA A 232 27.89 -14.28 1.81
CA ALA A 232 29.27 -14.08 2.27
C ALA A 232 29.39 -12.74 3.02
N THR A 233 30.26 -12.70 4.04
CA THR A 233 30.46 -11.51 4.88
C THR A 233 31.74 -10.81 4.52
N GLY A 234 31.69 -9.48 4.36
CA GLY A 234 32.85 -8.61 4.22
C GLY A 234 32.82 -7.46 5.20
N GLU A 235 33.96 -7.09 5.75
CA GLU A 235 34.12 -5.96 6.67
C GLU A 235 35.05 -4.89 6.07
N LEU A 236 34.69 -3.62 6.26
CA LEU A 236 35.47 -2.43 5.95
C LEU A 236 35.66 -1.63 7.23
N THR A 237 36.90 -1.31 7.61
CA THR A 237 37.23 -0.47 8.77
C THR A 237 37.73 0.89 8.36
N TYR A 238 37.21 1.95 8.95
CA TYR A 238 37.58 3.34 8.71
C TYR A 238 38.10 3.98 10.00
N ALA A 239 39.29 4.55 9.96
CA ALA A 239 39.81 5.32 11.08
C ALA A 239 39.26 6.76 10.99
N LEU A 240 38.56 7.19 12.01
CA LEU A 240 37.92 8.49 12.10
C LEU A 240 38.47 9.28 13.29
N THR A 241 38.63 10.60 13.13
CA THR A 241 38.91 11.50 14.25
C THR A 241 37.85 12.58 14.29
N VAL A 242 37.03 12.59 15.33
CA VAL A 242 35.96 13.57 15.51
C VAL A 242 36.42 14.63 16.52
N ALA A 243 36.64 15.84 16.06
CA ALA A 243 37.06 16.96 16.90
C ALA A 243 35.91 17.36 17.88
N PRO A 244 36.21 17.98 19.03
CA PRO A 244 35.20 18.50 19.93
C PRO A 244 34.21 19.43 19.23
N GLY A 245 32.90 19.16 19.40
CA GLY A 245 31.80 19.90 18.78
C GLY A 245 31.66 19.71 17.27
N ALA A 246 32.46 18.84 16.66
CA ALA A 246 32.36 18.54 15.22
C ALA A 246 31.51 17.28 14.94
N THR A 247 31.05 17.17 13.69
CA THR A 247 30.40 16.00 13.14
C THR A 247 31.21 15.46 11.96
N GLU A 248 31.53 14.16 12.01
CA GLU A 248 32.11 13.42 10.87
C GLU A 248 31.04 12.64 10.17
N HIS A 249 31.12 12.57 8.85
CA HIS A 249 30.17 11.82 8.01
C HIS A 249 30.86 10.66 7.29
N LEU A 250 30.17 9.54 7.21
CA LEU A 250 30.58 8.40 6.39
C LEU A 250 29.34 7.90 5.63
N THR A 251 29.44 7.80 4.30
CA THR A 251 28.30 7.43 3.46
C THR A 251 28.59 6.14 2.69
N LEU A 252 27.78 5.13 2.93
CA LEU A 252 27.74 3.85 2.24
C LEU A 252 26.79 3.92 1.06
N VAL A 253 27.19 3.34 -0.07
CA VAL A 253 26.31 3.02 -1.18
C VAL A 253 26.32 1.51 -1.38
N ILE A 254 25.15 0.93 -1.49
CA ILE A 254 24.92 -0.46 -1.86
C ILE A 254 24.18 -0.43 -3.19
N ALA A 255 24.73 -1.10 -4.22
CA ALA A 255 24.07 -1.19 -5.52
C ALA A 255 24.09 -2.62 -6.03
N GLY A 256 23.03 -3.02 -6.74
CA GLY A 256 22.88 -4.35 -7.28
C GLY A 256 22.76 -4.39 -8.80
N SER A 257 22.79 -5.59 -9.32
CA SER A 257 22.28 -5.93 -10.65
C SER A 257 22.08 -7.44 -10.74
N TYR A 258 20.98 -7.85 -11.31
CA TYR A 258 20.76 -9.27 -11.63
C TYR A 258 21.09 -9.60 -13.11
N GLN A 259 21.82 -8.73 -13.78
CA GLN A 259 22.19 -8.89 -15.18
C GLN A 259 23.71 -8.94 -15.40
N THR A 260 24.48 -7.93 -14.94
CA THR A 260 25.93 -7.85 -15.14
C THR A 260 26.66 -7.15 -14.00
N GLU A 261 27.95 -7.51 -13.78
CA GLU A 261 28.84 -6.81 -12.86
C GLU A 261 29.02 -5.33 -13.26
N GLU A 262 29.13 -5.05 -14.56
CA GLU A 262 29.31 -3.69 -15.07
C GLU A 262 28.12 -2.78 -14.72
N ALA A 263 26.89 -3.29 -14.81
CA ALA A 263 25.69 -2.54 -14.42
C ALA A 263 25.71 -2.20 -12.92
N ALA A 264 26.01 -3.16 -12.05
CA ALA A 264 26.11 -2.92 -10.61
C ALA A 264 27.20 -1.89 -10.27
N LEU A 265 28.37 -2.00 -10.89
CA LEU A 265 29.47 -1.06 -10.72
C LEU A 265 29.13 0.35 -11.22
N THR A 266 28.49 0.47 -12.36
CA THR A 266 28.06 1.74 -12.94
C THR A 266 27.05 2.42 -12.02
N THR A 267 26.00 1.70 -11.60
CA THR A 267 25.00 2.22 -10.65
C THR A 267 25.66 2.67 -9.34
N TRP A 268 26.58 1.85 -8.78
CA TRP A 268 27.28 2.20 -7.56
C TRP A 268 28.08 3.50 -7.71
N GLN A 269 28.82 3.66 -8.82
CA GLN A 269 29.63 4.86 -9.08
C GLN A 269 28.76 6.10 -9.28
N GLU A 270 27.70 6.01 -10.08
CA GLU A 270 26.77 7.10 -10.35
C GLU A 270 26.03 7.56 -9.09
N VAL A 271 25.49 6.62 -8.31
CA VAL A 271 24.79 6.93 -7.06
C VAL A 271 25.77 7.51 -6.04
N ARG A 272 26.97 6.93 -5.89
CA ARG A 272 28.01 7.47 -5.01
C ARG A 272 28.41 8.89 -5.40
N ALA A 273 28.43 9.21 -6.69
CA ALA A 273 28.77 10.55 -7.17
C ALA A 273 27.61 11.55 -6.99
N GLY A 274 26.36 11.11 -7.22
CA GLY A 274 25.19 11.96 -7.41
C GLY A 274 24.09 11.85 -6.35
N TYR A 275 24.24 11.09 -5.25
CA TYR A 275 23.16 10.87 -4.28
C TYR A 275 22.47 12.14 -3.74
N PRO A 276 23.16 13.30 -3.58
CA PRO A 276 22.46 14.49 -3.11
C PRO A 276 21.39 15.00 -4.09
N ASP A 277 21.64 14.87 -5.39
CA ASP A 277 20.70 15.29 -6.44
C ASP A 277 19.58 14.26 -6.59
N LEU A 278 19.90 12.96 -6.49
CA LEU A 278 18.90 11.88 -6.48
C LEU A 278 17.95 12.03 -5.28
N PHE A 279 18.48 12.36 -4.11
CA PHE A 279 17.65 12.63 -2.92
C PHE A 279 16.72 13.82 -3.14
N ARG A 280 17.23 14.95 -3.66
CA ARG A 280 16.41 16.13 -3.96
C ARG A 280 15.29 15.78 -4.94
N ALA A 281 15.64 15.08 -6.02
CA ALA A 281 14.65 14.67 -7.02
C ALA A 281 13.50 13.83 -6.41
N LYS A 282 13.84 12.84 -5.57
CA LYS A 282 12.86 12.01 -4.85
C LYS A 282 12.00 12.84 -3.91
N ARG A 283 12.62 13.67 -3.08
CA ARG A 283 11.91 14.55 -2.15
C ARG A 283 10.94 15.47 -2.88
N ASP A 284 11.39 16.11 -3.97
CA ASP A 284 10.59 17.07 -4.74
C ASP A 284 9.43 16.37 -5.47
N ARG A 285 9.64 15.13 -5.95
CA ARG A 285 8.57 14.28 -6.51
C ARG A 285 7.50 13.93 -5.47
N LEU A 286 7.92 13.54 -4.26
CA LEU A 286 6.99 13.21 -3.18
C LEU A 286 6.26 14.45 -2.65
N ALA A 287 6.89 15.62 -2.65
CA ALA A 287 6.23 16.88 -2.35
C ALA A 287 5.14 17.20 -3.39
N ALA A 288 5.42 17.03 -4.67
CA ALA A 288 4.43 17.19 -5.73
C ALA A 288 3.26 16.18 -5.62
N LEU A 289 3.56 14.95 -5.17
CA LEU A 289 2.52 13.96 -4.87
C LEU A 289 1.58 14.43 -3.75
N ALA A 290 2.11 15.05 -2.70
CA ALA A 290 1.31 15.58 -1.59
C ALA A 290 0.41 16.76 -2.00
N GLU A 291 0.81 17.55 -3.01
CA GLU A 291 0.05 18.68 -3.53
C GLU A 291 -1.12 18.26 -4.42
N THR A 292 -1.10 17.05 -4.99
CA THR A 292 -2.19 16.53 -5.83
C THR A 292 -3.34 16.03 -4.97
N ALA A 293 -4.59 16.36 -5.31
CA ALA A 293 -5.80 15.98 -4.55
C ALA A 293 -5.63 16.23 -3.03
N GLN A 294 -5.09 17.39 -2.67
CA GLN A 294 -4.78 17.76 -1.30
C GLN A 294 -6.07 17.91 -0.48
N LEU A 295 -6.07 17.32 0.72
CA LEU A 295 -7.19 17.39 1.66
C LEU A 295 -6.84 18.30 2.85
N GLN A 296 -7.84 19.11 3.26
CA GLN A 296 -7.83 19.81 4.53
C GLN A 296 -9.12 19.45 5.25
N LEU A 297 -8.98 18.76 6.39
CA LEU A 297 -10.08 18.17 7.13
C LEU A 297 -10.05 18.63 8.59
N PRO A 298 -11.20 18.72 9.28
CA PRO A 298 -11.26 19.02 10.72
C PRO A 298 -10.57 17.95 11.57
N ASP A 299 -10.66 16.66 11.13
CA ASP A 299 -9.97 15.56 11.77
C ASP A 299 -8.52 15.48 11.25
N THR A 300 -7.59 16.00 12.04
CA THR A 300 -6.18 16.10 11.67
C THR A 300 -5.47 14.73 11.63
N THR A 301 -5.94 13.75 12.41
CA THR A 301 -5.39 12.39 12.36
C THR A 301 -5.80 11.69 11.06
N LEU A 302 -7.07 11.79 10.71
CA LEU A 302 -7.56 11.27 9.42
C LEU A 302 -6.87 11.96 8.25
N GLN A 303 -6.70 13.29 8.29
CA GLN A 303 -5.98 14.02 7.24
C GLN A 303 -4.55 13.51 7.08
N ARG A 304 -3.83 13.33 8.19
CA ARG A 304 -2.45 12.84 8.18
C ARG A 304 -2.36 11.39 7.69
N ALA A 305 -3.28 10.53 8.11
CA ALA A 305 -3.36 9.16 7.62
C ALA A 305 -3.61 9.10 6.10
N LEU A 306 -4.50 9.94 5.58
CA LEU A 306 -4.77 10.08 4.14
C LEU A 306 -3.54 10.56 3.36
N GLU A 307 -2.78 11.50 3.90
CA GLU A 307 -1.55 11.98 3.29
C GLU A 307 -0.49 10.87 3.25
N TRP A 308 -0.24 10.21 4.39
CA TRP A 308 0.79 9.18 4.48
C TRP A 308 0.44 7.90 3.70
N THR A 309 -0.82 7.55 3.56
CA THR A 309 -1.23 6.40 2.77
C THR A 309 -0.85 6.53 1.29
N ARG A 310 -0.72 7.75 0.76
CA ARG A 310 -0.19 8.00 -0.59
C ARG A 310 1.30 7.66 -0.70
N TYR A 311 2.08 7.98 0.36
CA TYR A 311 3.49 7.59 0.44
C TYR A 311 3.63 6.07 0.62
N ASN A 312 2.75 5.45 1.42
CA ASN A 312 2.72 4.00 1.58
C ASN A 312 2.47 3.28 0.24
N VAL A 313 1.55 3.78 -0.57
CA VAL A 313 1.34 3.27 -1.94
C VAL A 313 2.59 3.46 -2.80
N ASP A 314 3.26 4.61 -2.72
CA ASP A 314 4.49 4.87 -3.46
C ASP A 314 5.61 3.91 -3.05
N TRP A 315 5.74 3.57 -1.77
CA TRP A 315 6.69 2.58 -1.27
C TRP A 315 6.44 1.15 -1.80
N LEU A 316 5.20 0.85 -2.18
CA LEU A 316 4.79 -0.47 -2.67
C LEU A 316 4.88 -0.60 -4.19
N ILE A 317 5.27 0.44 -4.92
CA ILE A 317 5.51 0.32 -6.36
C ILE A 317 6.74 -0.54 -6.59
N ARG A 318 6.58 -1.57 -7.44
CA ARG A 318 7.68 -2.43 -7.90
C ARG A 318 7.81 -2.34 -9.40
N GLU A 319 9.03 -2.02 -9.84
CA GLU A 319 9.38 -2.00 -11.25
C GLU A 319 10.43 -3.06 -11.53
N VAL A 320 10.05 -4.07 -12.29
CA VAL A 320 10.94 -5.13 -12.78
C VAL A 320 10.91 -5.04 -14.30
N PRO A 321 11.99 -4.60 -14.96
CA PRO A 321 11.98 -4.28 -16.39
C PRO A 321 11.43 -5.38 -17.30
N GLU A 322 11.69 -6.64 -16.97
CA GLU A 322 11.26 -7.79 -17.77
C GLU A 322 9.77 -8.11 -17.58
N GLN A 323 9.17 -7.67 -16.47
CA GLN A 323 7.76 -7.94 -16.15
C GLN A 323 6.89 -6.69 -16.33
N GLY A 324 7.36 -5.56 -15.84
CA GLY A 324 6.65 -4.29 -15.85
C GLY A 324 6.66 -3.60 -14.49
N ARG A 325 5.80 -2.57 -14.38
CA ARG A 325 5.63 -1.73 -13.19
C ARG A 325 4.23 -1.92 -12.64
N GLY A 326 4.11 -2.25 -11.36
CA GLY A 326 2.82 -2.44 -10.71
C GLY A 326 2.86 -2.17 -9.21
N LEU A 327 1.67 -2.04 -8.63
CA LEU A 327 1.47 -1.88 -7.20
C LEU A 327 1.51 -3.26 -6.53
N ALA A 328 2.46 -3.45 -5.62
CA ALA A 328 2.51 -4.64 -4.77
C ALA A 328 1.47 -4.56 -3.65
N ALA A 329 1.08 -5.73 -3.12
CA ALA A 329 0.04 -5.81 -2.10
C ALA A 329 0.48 -5.25 -0.75
N GLY A 330 1.64 -5.65 -0.25
CA GLY A 330 2.11 -5.23 1.07
C GLY A 330 3.58 -5.54 1.33
N SER A 331 4.12 -5.07 2.44
CA SER A 331 5.49 -5.33 2.88
C SER A 331 5.48 -5.69 4.38
N PRO A 332 6.33 -6.65 4.84
CA PRO A 332 7.42 -7.30 4.10
C PRO A 332 7.04 -8.54 3.28
N ASP A 333 5.93 -9.25 3.56
CA ASP A 333 5.70 -10.60 3.05
C ASP A 333 4.99 -10.69 1.69
N TYR A 334 4.33 -9.61 1.22
CA TYR A 334 3.65 -9.57 -0.08
C TYR A 334 4.20 -8.48 -1.02
N PRO A 335 5.52 -8.33 -1.20
CA PRO A 335 6.08 -7.27 -2.03
C PRO A 335 5.95 -7.56 -3.53
N TRP A 336 4.84 -8.17 -3.95
CA TRP A 336 4.52 -8.57 -5.32
C TRP A 336 3.04 -8.35 -5.65
N TRP A 337 2.54 -8.85 -6.76
CA TRP A 337 1.33 -8.40 -7.42
C TRP A 337 0.15 -9.33 -7.19
N PHE A 338 -0.99 -8.74 -6.77
CA PHE A 338 -2.25 -9.43 -6.51
C PHE A 338 -3.38 -8.82 -7.34
N GLY A 339 -4.26 -9.69 -7.88
CA GLY A 339 -5.44 -9.26 -8.61
C GLY A 339 -6.49 -8.61 -7.71
N CYS A 340 -6.76 -9.21 -6.55
CA CYS A 340 -7.74 -8.71 -5.59
C CYS A 340 -7.31 -7.37 -4.97
N ASP A 341 -6.11 -7.32 -4.36
CA ASP A 341 -5.57 -6.13 -3.69
C ASP A 341 -5.51 -4.92 -4.63
N ALA A 342 -5.04 -5.15 -5.86
CA ALA A 342 -4.94 -4.09 -6.85
C ALA A 342 -6.31 -3.49 -7.18
N THR A 343 -7.36 -4.29 -7.34
CA THR A 343 -8.69 -3.77 -7.70
C THR A 343 -9.33 -2.92 -6.61
N TYR A 344 -9.03 -3.16 -5.34
CA TYR A 344 -9.38 -2.25 -4.25
C TYR A 344 -8.47 -1.02 -4.23
N ALA A 345 -7.16 -1.23 -4.14
CA ALA A 345 -6.20 -0.15 -3.96
C ALA A 345 -6.30 0.90 -5.06
N LEU A 346 -6.42 0.49 -6.32
CA LEU A 346 -6.45 1.39 -7.46
C LEU A 346 -7.66 2.36 -7.48
N GLN A 347 -8.78 2.02 -6.83
CA GLN A 347 -9.88 2.96 -6.64
C GLN A 347 -9.46 4.14 -5.74
N GLY A 348 -8.74 3.85 -4.64
CA GLY A 348 -8.20 4.88 -3.76
C GLY A 348 -7.05 5.66 -4.42
N VAL A 349 -6.20 4.97 -5.20
CA VAL A 349 -5.11 5.56 -5.99
C VAL A 349 -5.64 6.59 -6.98
N LEU A 350 -6.69 6.27 -7.73
CA LEU A 350 -7.36 7.21 -8.65
C LEU A 350 -7.98 8.39 -7.90
N ALA A 351 -8.67 8.12 -6.79
CA ALA A 351 -9.25 9.17 -5.96
C ALA A 351 -8.20 10.06 -5.27
N SER A 352 -6.93 9.61 -5.21
CA SER A 352 -5.77 10.42 -4.81
C SER A 352 -5.07 11.14 -5.98
N GLY A 353 -5.56 10.97 -7.21
CA GLY A 353 -5.04 11.65 -8.39
C GLY A 353 -3.93 10.91 -9.16
N ARG A 354 -3.73 9.61 -8.94
CA ARG A 354 -2.66 8.80 -9.55
C ARG A 354 -3.19 7.79 -10.57
N SER A 355 -3.44 8.21 -11.80
CA SER A 355 -3.84 7.29 -12.88
C SER A 355 -2.67 6.47 -13.45
N ASP A 356 -1.44 6.97 -13.38
CA ASP A 356 -0.23 6.30 -13.88
C ASP A 356 -0.06 4.89 -13.28
N ILE A 357 -0.26 4.76 -11.97
CA ILE A 357 -0.17 3.48 -11.25
C ILE A 357 -1.29 2.53 -11.65
N ALA A 358 -2.51 3.06 -11.84
CA ALA A 358 -3.64 2.24 -12.27
C ALA A 358 -3.40 1.64 -13.66
N TYR A 359 -2.94 2.45 -14.61
CA TYR A 359 -2.59 1.97 -15.96
C TYR A 359 -1.53 0.87 -15.96
N SER A 360 -0.42 1.12 -15.27
CA SER A 360 0.71 0.17 -15.27
C SER A 360 0.33 -1.13 -14.58
N THR A 361 -0.34 -1.06 -13.44
CA THR A 361 -0.75 -2.25 -12.67
C THR A 361 -1.76 -3.11 -13.44
N LEU A 362 -2.79 -2.49 -14.03
CA LEU A 362 -3.79 -3.24 -14.79
C LEU A 362 -3.21 -3.90 -16.04
N ARG A 363 -2.27 -3.24 -16.74
CA ARG A 363 -1.57 -3.83 -17.89
C ARG A 363 -0.71 -5.02 -17.47
N LEU A 364 0.00 -4.89 -16.34
CA LEU A 364 0.80 -5.97 -15.77
C LEU A 364 -0.07 -7.19 -15.40
N LEU A 365 -1.16 -6.97 -14.66
CA LEU A 365 -2.09 -8.04 -14.29
C LEU A 365 -2.72 -8.71 -15.52
N LYS A 366 -3.13 -7.93 -16.52
CA LYS A 366 -3.63 -8.44 -17.79
C LYS A 366 -2.59 -9.31 -18.48
N GLN A 367 -1.34 -8.85 -18.62
CA GLN A 367 -0.26 -9.59 -19.26
C GLN A 367 0.01 -10.94 -18.56
N LEU A 368 0.12 -10.92 -17.22
CA LEU A 368 0.33 -12.14 -16.43
C LEU A 368 -0.86 -13.11 -16.56
N SER A 369 -2.09 -12.58 -16.57
CA SER A 369 -3.31 -13.37 -16.73
C SER A 369 -3.44 -13.97 -18.13
N GLU A 370 -3.12 -13.23 -19.18
CA GLU A 370 -3.10 -13.73 -20.57
C GLU A 370 -2.06 -14.85 -20.75
N THR A 371 -0.88 -14.68 -20.15
CA THR A 371 0.19 -15.67 -20.25
C THR A 371 -0.15 -16.95 -19.47
N THR A 372 -0.80 -16.84 -18.32
CA THR A 372 -1.07 -17.97 -17.43
C THR A 372 -2.38 -18.68 -17.79
N ASN A 373 -3.46 -17.93 -17.95
CA ASN A 373 -4.82 -18.45 -18.11
C ASN A 373 -5.29 -18.44 -19.57
N GLY A 374 -5.03 -17.35 -20.31
CA GLY A 374 -5.41 -17.22 -21.73
C GLY A 374 -6.91 -17.12 -22.00
N ASN A 375 -7.76 -17.10 -20.97
CA ASN A 375 -9.22 -17.11 -21.05
C ASN A 375 -9.90 -15.89 -20.41
N GLY A 376 -9.13 -14.85 -20.07
CA GLY A 376 -9.65 -13.63 -19.42
C GLY A 376 -9.79 -13.72 -17.90
N ARG A 377 -9.56 -14.89 -17.29
CA ARG A 377 -9.48 -15.04 -15.82
C ARG A 377 -8.29 -14.27 -15.30
N ILE A 378 -8.52 -13.39 -14.32
CA ILE A 378 -7.48 -12.63 -13.64
C ILE A 378 -6.76 -13.52 -12.64
N ILE A 379 -5.43 -13.40 -12.60
CA ILE A 379 -4.60 -14.07 -11.59
C ILE A 379 -4.89 -13.50 -10.20
N HIS A 380 -4.78 -14.36 -9.17
CA HIS A 380 -4.82 -13.90 -7.79
C HIS A 380 -3.46 -13.35 -7.35
N GLU A 381 -2.38 -14.14 -7.51
CA GLU A 381 -1.08 -13.81 -6.97
C GLU A 381 0.06 -14.20 -7.91
N ALA A 382 0.99 -13.27 -8.12
CA ALA A 382 2.18 -13.48 -8.94
C ALA A 382 3.41 -12.83 -8.31
N SER A 383 4.48 -13.63 -8.18
CA SER A 383 5.79 -13.14 -7.75
C SER A 383 6.44 -12.26 -8.82
N THR A 384 7.39 -11.41 -8.41
CA THR A 384 8.02 -10.43 -9.31
C THR A 384 8.97 -11.03 -10.35
N ASN A 385 9.27 -12.32 -10.29
CA ASN A 385 9.90 -13.07 -11.38
C ASN A 385 8.90 -13.50 -12.47
N GLY A 386 7.63 -13.10 -12.38
CA GLY A 386 6.57 -13.42 -13.33
C GLY A 386 5.90 -14.78 -13.10
N VAL A 387 6.28 -15.52 -12.07
CA VAL A 387 5.65 -16.80 -11.73
C VAL A 387 4.33 -16.56 -11.01
N VAL A 388 3.25 -17.02 -11.60
CA VAL A 388 1.92 -17.00 -10.98
C VAL A 388 1.79 -18.18 -10.01
N PHE A 389 1.46 -17.87 -8.76
CA PHE A 389 1.20 -18.87 -7.72
C PHE A 389 -0.23 -19.38 -7.79
N ASN A 390 -1.18 -18.45 -7.74
CA ASN A 390 -2.60 -18.74 -7.82
C ASN A 390 -3.17 -18.14 -9.11
N PRO A 391 -3.73 -18.97 -10.01
CA PRO A 391 -4.25 -18.52 -11.30
C PRO A 391 -5.52 -17.65 -11.19
N GLY A 392 -6.08 -17.47 -10.00
CA GLY A 392 -7.18 -16.54 -9.72
C GLY A 392 -8.31 -17.18 -8.93
N ASN A 393 -8.84 -16.44 -7.97
CA ASN A 393 -10.14 -16.68 -7.38
C ASN A 393 -11.21 -16.10 -8.32
N ILE A 394 -12.47 -16.47 -8.17
CA ILE A 394 -13.48 -16.08 -9.16
C ILE A 394 -14.04 -14.66 -8.99
N ASN A 395 -13.78 -14.01 -7.84
CA ASN A 395 -14.17 -12.63 -7.57
C ASN A 395 -13.28 -11.60 -8.28
N GLU A 396 -12.00 -11.91 -8.58
CA GLU A 396 -11.07 -10.94 -9.17
C GLU A 396 -11.48 -10.55 -10.59
N THR A 397 -11.91 -11.50 -11.40
CA THR A 397 -12.24 -11.26 -12.81
C THR A 397 -13.35 -10.21 -12.99
N PRO A 398 -14.51 -10.32 -12.34
CA PRO A 398 -15.55 -9.30 -12.45
C PRO A 398 -15.16 -7.99 -11.73
N HIS A 399 -14.42 -8.04 -10.62
CA HIS A 399 -13.94 -6.84 -9.94
C HIS A 399 -12.91 -6.07 -10.79
N PHE A 400 -12.04 -6.78 -11.51
CA PHE A 400 -11.15 -6.17 -12.50
C PHE A 400 -11.91 -5.47 -13.63
N ALA A 401 -13.01 -6.06 -14.10
CA ALA A 401 -13.87 -5.41 -15.10
C ALA A 401 -14.39 -4.05 -14.60
N SER A 402 -14.86 -3.99 -13.36
CA SER A 402 -15.27 -2.74 -12.73
C SER A 402 -14.12 -1.74 -12.55
N MET A 403 -12.90 -2.23 -12.30
CA MET A 403 -11.74 -1.36 -12.17
C MET A 403 -11.36 -0.73 -13.52
N VAL A 404 -11.46 -1.46 -14.62
CA VAL A 404 -11.28 -0.91 -15.98
C VAL A 404 -12.27 0.21 -16.26
N TRP A 405 -13.54 0.02 -15.92
CA TRP A 405 -14.55 1.08 -16.03
C TRP A 405 -14.20 2.28 -15.15
N THR A 406 -13.78 2.06 -13.91
CA THR A 406 -13.40 3.13 -12.98
C THR A 406 -12.25 3.97 -13.52
N VAL A 407 -11.21 3.36 -14.12
CA VAL A 407 -10.14 4.12 -14.79
C VAL A 407 -10.70 5.01 -15.89
N TYR A 408 -11.61 4.49 -16.71
CA TYR A 408 -12.24 5.27 -17.78
C TYR A 408 -13.10 6.44 -17.26
N GLU A 409 -13.84 6.22 -16.16
CA GLU A 409 -14.59 7.30 -15.49
C GLU A 409 -13.68 8.46 -15.06
N TRP A 410 -12.50 8.13 -14.49
CA TRP A 410 -11.55 9.13 -14.01
C TRP A 410 -10.76 9.82 -15.12
N THR A 411 -10.46 9.13 -16.21
CA THR A 411 -9.50 9.59 -17.22
C THR A 411 -10.14 10.01 -18.54
N GLY A 412 -11.27 9.41 -18.90
CA GLY A 412 -11.88 9.57 -20.23
C GLY A 412 -11.07 8.96 -21.37
N ASP A 413 -10.08 8.12 -21.07
CA ASP A 413 -9.18 7.51 -22.06
C ASP A 413 -9.88 6.36 -22.81
N GLU A 414 -10.44 6.68 -23.98
CA GLU A 414 -11.15 5.72 -24.82
C GLU A 414 -10.20 4.65 -25.42
N ASP A 415 -8.92 4.98 -25.64
CA ASP A 415 -7.95 4.03 -26.17
C ASP A 415 -7.67 2.94 -25.12
N PHE A 416 -7.54 3.33 -23.85
CA PHE A 416 -7.46 2.38 -22.74
C PHE A 416 -8.72 1.50 -22.65
N LEU A 417 -9.90 2.08 -22.76
CA LEU A 417 -11.14 1.31 -22.74
C LEU A 417 -11.19 0.29 -23.90
N ARG A 418 -10.79 0.67 -25.11
CA ARG A 418 -10.71 -0.20 -26.29
C ARG A 418 -9.65 -1.31 -26.13
N GLU A 419 -8.53 -1.00 -25.45
CA GLU A 419 -7.48 -1.99 -25.15
C GLU A 419 -8.00 -3.11 -24.24
N PHE A 420 -8.78 -2.74 -23.21
CA PHE A 420 -9.19 -3.70 -22.16
C PHE A 420 -10.54 -4.38 -22.41
N TYR A 421 -11.46 -3.76 -23.14
CA TYR A 421 -12.82 -4.28 -23.31
C TYR A 421 -12.89 -5.72 -23.88
N PRO A 422 -12.08 -6.13 -24.88
CA PRO A 422 -12.09 -7.52 -25.36
C PRO A 422 -11.68 -8.52 -24.27
N PHE A 423 -10.71 -8.16 -23.43
CA PHE A 423 -10.23 -8.99 -22.33
C PHE A 423 -11.29 -9.09 -21.20
N VAL A 424 -11.94 -7.98 -20.85
CA VAL A 424 -13.06 -7.96 -19.90
C VAL A 424 -14.19 -8.87 -20.37
N ARG A 425 -14.57 -8.80 -21.64
CA ARG A 425 -15.59 -9.68 -22.21
C ARG A 425 -15.22 -11.16 -22.07
N GLN A 426 -14.00 -11.49 -22.45
CA GLN A 426 -13.49 -12.87 -22.35
C GLN A 426 -13.55 -13.39 -20.91
N GLY A 427 -13.18 -12.56 -19.94
CA GLY A 427 -13.21 -12.92 -18.51
C GLY A 427 -14.62 -13.13 -17.97
N LEU A 428 -15.57 -12.25 -18.32
CA LEU A 428 -16.97 -12.41 -17.91
C LEU A 428 -17.65 -13.61 -18.58
N ASP A 429 -17.33 -13.87 -19.85
CA ASP A 429 -17.80 -15.07 -20.57
C ASP A 429 -17.23 -16.34 -19.93
N TRP A 430 -15.92 -16.35 -19.58
CA TRP A 430 -15.28 -17.45 -18.84
C TRP A 430 -15.97 -17.69 -17.49
N LEU A 431 -16.24 -16.62 -16.73
CA LEU A 431 -16.80 -16.73 -15.38
C LEU A 431 -18.13 -17.50 -15.38
N LEU A 432 -19.05 -17.14 -16.25
CA LEU A 432 -20.34 -17.82 -16.31
C LEU A 432 -20.26 -19.19 -17.02
N ALA A 433 -19.42 -19.34 -18.03
CA ALA A 433 -19.32 -20.60 -18.77
C ALA A 433 -18.71 -21.74 -17.95
N GLU A 434 -17.76 -21.42 -17.07
CA GLU A 434 -17.00 -22.44 -16.33
C GLU A 434 -17.39 -22.55 -14.85
N ASN A 435 -18.04 -21.53 -14.27
CA ASN A 435 -18.33 -21.47 -12.83
C ASN A 435 -19.83 -21.34 -12.51
N ASP A 436 -20.73 -21.40 -13.49
CA ASP A 436 -22.18 -21.39 -13.30
C ASP A 436 -22.79 -22.64 -13.96
N ALA A 437 -22.54 -23.81 -13.34
CA ALA A 437 -22.91 -25.09 -13.90
C ALA A 437 -24.43 -25.35 -13.91
N ASP A 438 -25.19 -24.77 -12.98
CA ASP A 438 -26.65 -24.91 -12.90
C ASP A 438 -27.41 -23.80 -13.67
N GLY A 439 -26.70 -22.79 -14.19
CA GLY A 439 -27.24 -21.74 -15.05
C GLY A 439 -28.08 -20.71 -14.30
N ASN A 440 -27.84 -20.53 -13.03
CA ASN A 440 -28.60 -19.59 -12.18
C ASN A 440 -28.00 -18.17 -12.12
N LEU A 441 -26.84 -17.93 -12.78
CA LEU A 441 -26.02 -16.72 -12.83
C LEU A 441 -25.19 -16.45 -11.58
N LEU A 442 -25.24 -17.32 -10.56
CA LEU A 442 -24.42 -17.20 -9.36
C LEU A 442 -23.20 -18.13 -9.49
N PRO A 443 -22.01 -17.63 -9.76
CA PRO A 443 -20.85 -18.50 -9.92
C PRO A 443 -20.49 -19.24 -8.65
N ASP A 444 -20.19 -20.55 -8.77
CA ASP A 444 -19.65 -21.38 -7.71
C ASP A 444 -18.12 -21.32 -7.68
N GLY A 445 -17.53 -21.06 -6.51
CA GLY A 445 -16.07 -21.10 -6.33
C GLY A 445 -15.59 -20.29 -5.16
N PHE A 446 -14.27 -20.04 -5.14
CA PHE A 446 -13.67 -19.21 -4.09
C PHE A 446 -13.88 -17.73 -4.37
N GLY A 447 -14.30 -17.01 -3.34
CA GLY A 447 -14.24 -15.55 -3.26
C GLY A 447 -13.10 -15.08 -2.36
N MET A 448 -13.25 -13.88 -1.79
CA MET A 448 -12.28 -13.29 -0.87
C MET A 448 -12.13 -14.04 0.46
N MET A 449 -13.07 -14.88 0.83
CA MET A 449 -12.98 -15.69 2.05
C MET A 449 -11.86 -16.74 1.98
N GLU A 450 -11.41 -17.08 0.78
CA GLU A 450 -10.33 -18.06 0.51
C GLU A 450 -10.47 -19.40 1.25
N ILE A 451 -11.69 -19.90 1.39
CA ILE A 451 -11.94 -21.15 2.10
C ILE A 451 -11.74 -22.30 1.12
N HIS A 452 -10.63 -22.98 1.24
CA HIS A 452 -10.30 -24.12 0.42
C HIS A 452 -11.34 -25.25 0.56
N GLY A 453 -11.80 -25.77 -0.56
CA GLY A 453 -12.80 -26.84 -0.62
C GLY A 453 -14.25 -26.37 -0.59
N LEU A 454 -14.53 -25.10 -0.31
CA LEU A 454 -15.86 -24.54 -0.37
C LEU A 454 -16.18 -24.09 -1.82
N ASN A 455 -16.75 -24.99 -2.61
CA ASN A 455 -17.26 -24.65 -3.94
C ASN A 455 -18.76 -24.35 -3.82
N SER A 456 -19.11 -23.08 -3.58
CA SER A 456 -20.48 -22.60 -3.38
C SER A 456 -20.65 -21.18 -3.92
N GLU A 457 -21.87 -20.70 -3.95
CA GLU A 457 -22.24 -19.37 -4.41
C GLU A 457 -21.92 -18.34 -3.32
N MET A 458 -20.80 -17.65 -3.45
CA MET A 458 -20.33 -16.66 -2.47
C MET A 458 -20.96 -15.30 -2.71
N ILE A 459 -21.27 -14.56 -1.63
CA ILE A 459 -21.93 -13.25 -1.73
C ILE A 459 -21.05 -12.20 -2.41
N ASP A 460 -19.78 -12.13 -2.10
CA ASP A 460 -18.83 -11.20 -2.71
C ASP A 460 -18.66 -11.47 -4.22
N VAL A 461 -18.59 -12.76 -4.60
CA VAL A 461 -18.54 -13.16 -6.00
C VAL A 461 -19.81 -12.71 -6.74
N ALA A 462 -20.99 -12.97 -6.16
CA ALA A 462 -22.27 -12.56 -6.76
C ALA A 462 -22.35 -11.03 -6.93
N VAL A 463 -21.90 -10.28 -5.92
CA VAL A 463 -21.93 -8.81 -5.90
C VAL A 463 -20.96 -8.23 -6.95
N TYR A 464 -19.70 -8.68 -6.98
CA TYR A 464 -18.75 -8.19 -7.98
C TYR A 464 -19.09 -8.66 -9.39
N THR A 465 -19.70 -9.85 -9.55
CA THR A 465 -20.24 -10.28 -10.84
C THR A 465 -21.35 -9.32 -11.31
N GLN A 466 -22.27 -8.94 -10.42
CA GLN A 466 -23.31 -7.96 -10.72
C GLN A 466 -22.72 -6.64 -11.17
N GLN A 467 -21.74 -6.12 -10.41
CA GLN A 467 -21.07 -4.86 -10.71
C GLN A 467 -20.30 -4.95 -12.04
N GLY A 468 -19.50 -6.01 -12.23
CA GLY A 468 -18.70 -6.23 -13.43
C GLY A 468 -19.56 -6.27 -14.70
N PHE A 469 -20.73 -6.93 -14.67
CA PHE A 469 -21.65 -6.93 -15.80
C PHE A 469 -22.32 -5.57 -15.99
N ALA A 470 -22.68 -4.86 -14.93
CA ALA A 470 -23.24 -3.51 -15.04
C ALA A 470 -22.22 -2.53 -15.68
N ASP A 471 -20.97 -2.62 -15.29
CA ASP A 471 -19.88 -1.78 -15.82
C ASP A 471 -19.53 -2.20 -17.26
N ALA A 472 -19.50 -3.51 -17.58
CA ALA A 472 -19.35 -3.98 -18.95
C ALA A 472 -20.48 -3.51 -19.88
N ALA A 473 -21.71 -3.40 -19.38
CA ALA A 473 -22.82 -2.82 -20.12
C ALA A 473 -22.58 -1.32 -20.43
N ARG A 474 -22.01 -0.57 -19.48
CA ARG A 474 -21.60 0.82 -19.69
C ARG A 474 -20.47 0.95 -20.71
N MET A 475 -19.43 0.09 -20.61
CA MET A 475 -18.32 0.02 -21.58
C MET A 475 -18.86 -0.25 -22.99
N ALA A 476 -19.73 -1.27 -23.12
CA ALA A 476 -20.38 -1.60 -24.38
C ALA A 476 -21.17 -0.45 -24.97
N THR A 477 -21.88 0.30 -24.12
CA THR A 477 -22.61 1.50 -24.54
C THR A 477 -21.67 2.57 -25.09
N GLN A 478 -20.56 2.87 -24.40
CA GLN A 478 -19.55 3.85 -24.85
C GLN A 478 -18.89 3.41 -26.16
N LEU A 479 -18.65 2.11 -26.33
CA LEU A 479 -18.07 1.56 -27.56
C LEU A 479 -19.10 1.25 -28.65
N HIS A 480 -20.36 1.69 -28.48
CA HIS A 480 -21.47 1.52 -29.42
C HIS A 480 -21.88 0.05 -29.71
N ASP A 481 -21.56 -0.89 -28.82
CA ASP A 481 -22.03 -2.29 -28.88
C ASP A 481 -23.35 -2.46 -28.12
N GLN A 482 -24.44 -1.99 -28.75
CA GLN A 482 -25.77 -1.98 -28.15
C GLN A 482 -26.30 -3.39 -27.80
N GLN A 483 -25.88 -4.41 -28.55
CA GLN A 483 -26.32 -5.79 -28.30
C GLN A 483 -25.67 -6.31 -27.02
N ALA A 484 -24.36 -6.14 -26.86
CA ALA A 484 -23.65 -6.54 -25.65
C ALA A 484 -24.12 -5.71 -24.44
N ALA A 485 -24.33 -4.39 -24.62
CA ALA A 485 -24.84 -3.51 -23.57
C ALA A 485 -26.17 -4.02 -22.98
N ALA A 486 -27.14 -4.37 -23.84
CA ALA A 486 -28.43 -4.88 -23.41
C ALA A 486 -28.33 -6.27 -22.73
N ALA A 487 -27.46 -7.15 -23.26
CA ALA A 487 -27.23 -8.49 -22.70
C ALA A 487 -26.62 -8.40 -21.30
N TYR A 488 -25.54 -7.64 -21.14
CA TYR A 488 -24.84 -7.45 -19.85
C TYR A 488 -25.73 -6.76 -18.82
N GLN A 489 -26.50 -5.73 -19.22
CA GLN A 489 -27.44 -5.08 -18.31
C GLN A 489 -28.51 -6.08 -17.80
N GLY A 490 -29.01 -6.96 -18.68
CA GLY A 490 -29.97 -8.01 -18.29
C GLY A 490 -29.42 -8.98 -17.25
N VAL A 491 -28.15 -9.37 -17.38
CA VAL A 491 -27.45 -10.20 -16.38
C VAL A 491 -27.31 -9.43 -15.05
N ALA A 492 -26.85 -8.20 -15.10
CA ALA A 492 -26.66 -7.34 -13.91
C ALA A 492 -27.98 -7.11 -13.17
N ASP A 493 -29.09 -6.87 -13.89
CA ASP A 493 -30.41 -6.66 -13.27
C ASP A 493 -30.91 -7.94 -12.58
N ARG A 494 -30.71 -9.10 -13.20
CA ARG A 494 -31.08 -10.38 -12.61
C ARG A 494 -30.25 -10.72 -11.38
N LEU A 495 -28.93 -10.50 -11.43
CA LEU A 495 -28.05 -10.70 -10.26
C LEU A 495 -28.44 -9.78 -9.10
N ARG A 496 -28.79 -8.51 -9.37
CA ARG A 496 -29.31 -7.60 -8.34
C ARG A 496 -30.56 -8.18 -7.65
N GLU A 497 -31.47 -8.78 -8.40
CA GLU A 497 -32.65 -9.42 -7.84
C GLU A 497 -32.25 -10.62 -6.95
N LEU A 498 -31.38 -11.53 -7.46
CA LEU A 498 -30.92 -12.72 -6.75
C LEU A 498 -30.20 -12.36 -5.45
N ILE A 499 -29.30 -11.38 -5.47
CA ILE A 499 -28.60 -10.90 -4.28
C ILE A 499 -29.60 -10.47 -3.22
N ASN A 500 -30.64 -9.73 -3.59
CA ASN A 500 -31.63 -9.21 -2.65
C ASN A 500 -32.67 -10.22 -2.24
N THR A 501 -32.88 -11.32 -2.97
CA THR A 501 -33.88 -12.35 -2.62
C THR A 501 -33.24 -13.56 -1.97
N ASP A 502 -32.23 -14.14 -2.60
CA ASP A 502 -31.73 -15.48 -2.28
C ASP A 502 -30.64 -15.42 -1.20
N PHE A 503 -29.82 -14.36 -1.17
CA PHE A 503 -28.84 -14.15 -0.10
C PHE A 503 -29.42 -13.47 1.13
N TRP A 504 -30.60 -12.85 1.09
CA TRP A 504 -31.16 -12.18 2.24
C TRP A 504 -31.74 -13.18 3.25
N VAL A 505 -31.24 -13.19 4.48
CA VAL A 505 -31.71 -14.06 5.56
C VAL A 505 -32.39 -13.23 6.66
N PRO A 506 -33.73 -13.09 6.64
CA PRO A 506 -34.46 -12.20 7.55
C PRO A 506 -34.26 -12.53 9.03
N GLU A 507 -34.04 -13.80 9.38
CA GLU A 507 -33.80 -14.24 10.76
C GLU A 507 -32.60 -13.54 11.40
N PHE A 508 -31.55 -13.26 10.59
CA PHE A 508 -30.32 -12.63 11.05
C PHE A 508 -30.22 -11.14 10.74
N ASN A 509 -31.18 -10.57 10.01
CA ASN A 509 -31.06 -9.23 9.43
C ASN A 509 -29.70 -9.04 8.74
N SER A 510 -29.33 -10.02 7.92
CA SER A 510 -28.04 -10.04 7.22
C SER A 510 -28.18 -10.70 5.87
N TYR A 511 -27.26 -10.40 4.98
CA TYR A 511 -27.01 -11.24 3.81
C TYR A 511 -26.26 -12.50 4.26
N ALA A 512 -26.46 -13.61 3.54
CA ALA A 512 -25.70 -14.83 3.73
C ALA A 512 -24.27 -14.65 3.25
N ASP A 513 -23.34 -15.30 3.89
CA ASP A 513 -21.94 -15.39 3.42
C ASP A 513 -21.87 -16.18 2.11
N PHE A 514 -22.68 -17.24 2.03
CA PHE A 514 -22.80 -18.08 0.83
C PHE A 514 -24.14 -18.82 0.79
N ILE A 515 -24.51 -19.24 -0.41
CA ILE A 515 -25.59 -20.20 -0.65
C ILE A 515 -24.95 -21.56 -0.93
N GLY A 516 -25.31 -22.56 -0.14
CA GLY A 516 -24.75 -23.89 -0.25
C GLY A 516 -25.59 -24.93 0.47
N THR A 517 -25.06 -26.15 0.60
CA THR A 517 -25.72 -27.24 1.35
C THR A 517 -25.35 -27.20 2.82
N THR A 518 -26.19 -27.80 3.65
CA THR A 518 -25.91 -27.99 5.09
C THR A 518 -24.58 -28.72 5.31
N SER A 519 -24.24 -29.69 4.45
CA SER A 519 -22.96 -30.41 4.53
C SER A 519 -21.76 -29.51 4.31
N GLN A 520 -21.82 -28.60 3.32
CA GLN A 520 -20.76 -27.61 3.07
C GLN A 520 -20.58 -26.66 4.27
N ALA A 521 -21.68 -26.14 4.80
CA ALA A 521 -21.65 -25.26 5.97
C ALA A 521 -21.09 -25.94 7.22
N LEU A 522 -21.46 -27.20 7.47
CA LEU A 522 -20.91 -27.98 8.59
C LEU A 522 -19.41 -28.24 8.44
N HIS A 523 -18.95 -28.57 7.25
CA HIS A 523 -17.52 -28.75 7.00
C HIS A 523 -16.72 -27.49 7.34
N LEU A 524 -17.19 -26.34 6.87
CA LEU A 524 -16.56 -25.05 7.17
C LEU A 524 -16.54 -24.73 8.68
N ILE A 525 -17.62 -25.01 9.39
CA ILE A 525 -17.68 -24.79 10.84
C ILE A 525 -16.76 -25.78 11.58
N ASP A 526 -16.69 -27.04 11.14
CA ASP A 526 -15.80 -28.03 11.73
C ASP A 526 -14.33 -27.59 11.60
N ASP A 527 -13.92 -27.07 10.43
CA ASP A 527 -12.58 -26.52 10.21
C ASP A 527 -12.32 -25.26 11.07
N ALA A 528 -13.30 -24.37 11.19
CA ALA A 528 -13.20 -23.18 12.03
C ALA A 528 -13.06 -23.55 13.53
N ILE A 529 -13.76 -24.59 14.01
CA ILE A 529 -13.60 -25.08 15.38
C ILE A 529 -12.18 -25.59 15.63
N VAL A 530 -11.63 -26.40 14.71
CA VAL A 530 -10.25 -26.89 14.82
C VAL A 530 -9.26 -25.74 14.86
N ARG A 531 -9.44 -24.75 14.01
CA ARG A 531 -8.57 -23.56 13.98
C ARG A 531 -8.67 -22.76 15.28
N ALA A 532 -9.88 -22.47 15.76
CA ALA A 532 -10.10 -21.70 16.99
C ALA A 532 -9.52 -22.43 18.22
N ASP A 533 -9.64 -23.76 18.29
CA ASP A 533 -9.04 -24.57 19.34
C ASP A 533 -7.50 -24.52 19.26
N THR A 534 -6.94 -24.65 18.07
CA THR A 534 -5.49 -24.56 17.85
C THR A 534 -4.91 -23.20 18.27
N LEU A 535 -5.67 -22.13 18.04
CA LEU A 535 -5.29 -20.76 18.42
C LEU A 535 -5.64 -20.42 19.88
N GLY A 536 -6.11 -21.37 20.68
CA GLY A 536 -6.40 -21.18 22.10
C GLY A 536 -7.59 -20.25 22.38
N LYS A 537 -8.61 -20.24 21.50
CA LYS A 537 -9.79 -19.36 21.58
C LYS A 537 -11.05 -20.13 22.06
N PRO A 538 -11.18 -20.51 23.36
CA PRO A 538 -12.29 -21.32 23.83
C PRO A 538 -13.67 -20.67 23.65
N TRP A 539 -13.77 -19.34 23.72
CA TRP A 539 -15.02 -18.60 23.47
C TRP A 539 -15.48 -18.74 22.01
N ALA A 540 -14.55 -18.71 21.04
CA ALA A 540 -14.84 -18.90 19.63
C ALA A 540 -15.31 -20.35 19.38
N VAL A 541 -14.66 -21.33 19.97
CA VAL A 541 -15.07 -22.75 19.91
C VAL A 541 -16.52 -22.91 20.41
N GLU A 542 -16.88 -22.33 21.56
CA GLU A 542 -18.25 -22.42 22.10
C GLU A 542 -19.28 -21.79 21.16
N GLU A 543 -19.00 -20.64 20.54
CA GLU A 543 -19.90 -19.96 19.59
C GLU A 543 -20.04 -20.75 18.28
N LEU A 544 -18.92 -21.29 17.76
CA LEU A 544 -18.91 -22.14 16.57
C LEU A 544 -19.69 -23.45 16.80
N GLU A 545 -19.53 -24.11 17.95
CA GLU A 545 -20.30 -25.30 18.31
C GLU A 545 -21.82 -25.02 18.41
N ARG A 546 -22.22 -23.88 18.96
CA ARG A 546 -23.63 -23.45 18.96
C ARG A 546 -24.15 -23.25 17.55
N THR A 547 -23.37 -22.61 16.68
CA THR A 547 -23.69 -22.40 15.27
C THR A 547 -23.77 -23.73 14.53
N ARG A 548 -22.86 -24.65 14.77
CA ARG A 548 -22.83 -26.02 14.25
C ARG A 548 -24.13 -26.79 14.60
N ALA A 549 -24.51 -26.75 15.87
CA ALA A 549 -25.73 -27.43 16.35
C ALA A 549 -26.98 -26.87 15.67
N ARG A 550 -27.07 -25.58 15.44
CA ARG A 550 -28.17 -24.95 14.70
C ARG A 550 -28.17 -25.40 13.24
N ILE A 551 -27.07 -25.35 12.54
CA ILE A 551 -26.95 -25.71 11.12
C ILE A 551 -27.25 -27.20 10.91
N ALA A 552 -26.79 -28.08 11.80
CA ALA A 552 -27.10 -29.51 11.76
C ALA A 552 -28.62 -29.85 11.81
N GLY A 553 -29.46 -28.90 12.23
CA GLY A 553 -30.91 -29.03 12.21
C GLY A 553 -31.54 -28.72 10.86
N TYR A 554 -30.81 -28.21 9.89
CA TYR A 554 -31.33 -27.89 8.56
C TYR A 554 -31.39 -29.11 7.62
N PRO A 555 -32.22 -29.10 6.55
CA PRO A 555 -32.25 -30.18 5.55
C PRO A 555 -30.87 -30.34 4.85
N ALA A 556 -30.38 -31.58 4.81
CA ALA A 556 -28.97 -31.86 4.40
C ALA A 556 -28.64 -31.42 2.98
N GLU A 557 -29.52 -31.66 2.04
CA GLU A 557 -29.30 -31.50 0.58
C GLU A 557 -29.91 -30.22 -0.01
N GLN A 558 -30.61 -29.42 0.80
CA GLN A 558 -31.24 -28.19 0.32
C GLN A 558 -30.19 -27.06 0.30
N LYS A 559 -29.99 -26.45 -0.86
CA LYS A 559 -29.24 -25.19 -0.96
C LYS A 559 -30.00 -24.07 -0.23
N GLN A 560 -29.32 -23.32 0.61
CA GLN A 560 -29.88 -22.16 1.32
C GLN A 560 -28.76 -21.21 1.73
N GLY A 561 -29.11 -19.98 2.08
CA GLY A 561 -28.13 -18.99 2.58
C GLY A 561 -27.69 -19.29 4.01
N PHE A 562 -26.38 -19.27 4.23
CA PHE A 562 -25.76 -19.41 5.55
C PHE A 562 -25.15 -18.10 6.00
N VAL A 563 -25.47 -17.66 7.22
CA VAL A 563 -24.91 -16.45 7.85
C VAL A 563 -23.91 -16.87 8.90
N LEU A 564 -22.65 -16.58 8.64
CA LEU A 564 -21.51 -16.85 9.52
C LEU A 564 -20.82 -15.55 9.97
N TYR A 565 -21.31 -14.40 9.51
CA TYR A 565 -20.78 -13.06 9.83
C TYR A 565 -19.31 -12.89 9.42
N HIS A 566 -18.93 -13.38 8.25
CA HIS A 566 -17.67 -13.00 7.65
C HIS A 566 -17.83 -11.56 7.11
N ASN A 567 -17.51 -10.59 7.97
CA ASN A 567 -17.88 -9.18 7.77
C ASN A 567 -17.24 -8.55 6.53
N TRP A 568 -16.09 -9.08 6.10
CA TRP A 568 -15.47 -8.62 4.86
C TRP A 568 -16.38 -8.85 3.64
N VAL A 569 -17.05 -10.02 3.56
CA VAL A 569 -17.87 -10.39 2.39
C VAL A 569 -19.34 -10.03 2.54
N VAL A 570 -19.95 -10.21 3.72
CA VAL A 570 -21.39 -9.95 3.90
C VAL A 570 -21.75 -8.46 3.80
N ASN A 571 -20.78 -7.57 3.88
CA ASN A 571 -20.95 -6.13 3.72
C ASN A 571 -20.82 -5.64 2.25
N THR A 572 -20.37 -6.50 1.32
CA THR A 572 -20.18 -6.13 -0.09
C THR A 572 -21.46 -5.68 -0.81
N PRO A 573 -22.65 -6.22 -0.53
CA PRO A 573 -23.89 -5.68 -1.14
C PRO A 573 -24.15 -4.21 -0.77
N MET A 574 -23.76 -3.80 0.42
CA MET A 574 -23.88 -2.40 0.86
C MET A 574 -22.73 -1.55 0.36
N GLU A 575 -21.52 -2.09 0.27
CA GLU A 575 -20.35 -1.43 -0.30
C GLU A 575 -20.58 -0.99 -1.74
N THR A 576 -21.13 -1.87 -2.57
CA THR A 576 -21.42 -1.56 -3.97
C THR A 576 -22.75 -0.84 -4.21
N GLY A 577 -23.59 -0.74 -3.16
CA GLY A 577 -24.91 -0.12 -3.26
C GLY A 577 -25.95 -0.99 -3.99
N VAL A 578 -25.71 -2.30 -4.15
CA VAL A 578 -26.63 -3.22 -4.81
C VAL A 578 -27.78 -3.65 -3.88
N ALA A 579 -27.58 -3.55 -2.57
CA ALA A 579 -28.56 -3.94 -1.56
C ALA A 579 -29.80 -3.03 -1.56
N ASP A 580 -30.98 -3.61 -1.32
CA ASP A 580 -32.21 -2.85 -1.04
C ASP A 580 -32.04 -2.00 0.22
N SER A 581 -32.43 -0.73 0.19
CA SER A 581 -32.16 0.24 1.27
C SER A 581 -32.65 -0.22 2.65
N VAL A 582 -33.79 -0.89 2.74
CA VAL A 582 -34.31 -1.39 4.03
C VAL A 582 -33.45 -2.54 4.54
N LYS A 583 -33.08 -3.47 3.67
CA LYS A 583 -32.22 -4.61 4.00
C LYS A 583 -30.81 -4.15 4.35
N ALA A 584 -30.29 -3.20 3.57
CA ALA A 584 -28.98 -2.60 3.81
C ALA A 584 -28.86 -2.00 5.20
N VAL A 585 -29.81 -1.14 5.61
CA VAL A 585 -29.78 -0.53 6.95
C VAL A 585 -29.84 -1.61 8.05
N ALA A 586 -30.68 -2.64 7.88
CA ALA A 586 -30.75 -3.74 8.84
C ALA A 586 -29.45 -4.55 8.92
N ALA A 587 -28.81 -4.82 7.78
CA ALA A 587 -27.52 -5.52 7.72
C ALA A 587 -26.38 -4.68 8.33
N LEU A 588 -26.34 -3.38 8.05
CA LEU A 588 -25.36 -2.46 8.64
C LEU A 588 -25.50 -2.38 10.18
N GLU A 589 -26.71 -2.33 10.70
CA GLU A 589 -26.94 -2.40 12.15
C GLU A 589 -26.47 -3.75 12.74
N THR A 590 -26.65 -4.84 11.99
CA THR A 590 -26.11 -6.14 12.40
C THR A 590 -24.59 -6.16 12.41
N GLY A 591 -23.95 -5.68 11.34
CA GLY A 591 -22.50 -5.61 11.21
C GLY A 591 -21.83 -4.71 12.27
N SER A 592 -22.53 -3.65 12.70
CA SER A 592 -22.01 -2.70 13.70
C SER A 592 -21.71 -3.32 15.08
N ARG A 593 -22.15 -4.55 15.33
CA ARG A 593 -21.85 -5.31 16.55
C ARG A 593 -20.46 -5.93 16.56
N PHE A 594 -19.82 -6.03 15.41
CA PHE A 594 -18.55 -6.73 15.25
C PHE A 594 -17.41 -5.75 15.06
N VAL A 595 -17.20 -4.92 16.06
CA VAL A 595 -16.16 -3.88 16.05
C VAL A 595 -15.39 -3.85 17.36
N ASN A 596 -14.14 -3.38 17.27
CA ASN A 596 -13.31 -2.99 18.41
C ASN A 596 -12.82 -1.53 18.24
N PRO A 597 -11.96 -0.98 19.11
CA PRO A 597 -11.43 0.37 18.95
C PRO A 597 -10.70 0.64 17.64
N PHE A 598 -10.16 -0.38 16.96
CA PHE A 598 -9.39 -0.24 15.72
C PHE A 598 -10.19 -0.49 14.44
N GLY A 599 -11.40 -1.08 14.52
CA GLY A 599 -12.22 -1.29 13.34
C GLY A 599 -13.13 -2.52 13.41
N VAL A 600 -13.34 -3.14 12.26
CA VAL A 600 -14.26 -4.25 12.03
C VAL A 600 -13.51 -5.58 12.07
N PHE A 601 -14.02 -6.52 12.86
CA PHE A 601 -13.56 -7.90 12.83
C PHE A 601 -13.85 -8.55 11.47
N VAL A 602 -12.85 -9.24 10.92
CA VAL A 602 -12.99 -10.00 9.66
C VAL A 602 -14.11 -11.02 9.78
N THR A 603 -14.14 -11.76 10.89
CA THR A 603 -15.16 -12.75 11.18
C THR A 603 -15.87 -12.42 12.50
N GLY A 604 -17.20 -12.58 12.54
CA GLY A 604 -17.99 -12.26 13.71
C GLY A 604 -18.15 -13.42 14.70
N ILE A 605 -18.11 -14.69 14.21
CA ILE A 605 -18.36 -15.87 15.04
C ILE A 605 -17.09 -16.25 15.83
N ASP A 606 -15.96 -16.26 15.20
CA ASP A 606 -14.68 -16.65 15.78
C ASP A 606 -13.73 -15.46 16.03
N ARG A 607 -14.31 -14.28 16.20
CA ARG A 607 -13.56 -13.06 16.50
C ARG A 607 -12.74 -13.20 17.77
N ASP A 608 -11.59 -12.58 17.75
CA ASP A 608 -10.71 -12.49 18.89
C ASP A 608 -11.11 -11.28 19.75
N GLU A 609 -11.97 -11.47 20.74
CA GLU A 609 -12.42 -10.39 21.62
C GLU A 609 -11.32 -9.87 22.56
N SER A 610 -10.21 -10.62 22.73
CA SER A 610 -9.05 -10.17 23.49
C SER A 610 -8.15 -9.26 22.67
N ALA A 611 -8.22 -9.33 21.33
CA ALA A 611 -7.41 -8.53 20.44
C ALA A 611 -7.91 -7.08 20.37
N GLY A 612 -7.01 -6.12 20.61
CA GLY A 612 -7.31 -4.72 20.37
C GLY A 612 -8.41 -4.12 21.25
N THR A 613 -8.57 -4.60 22.46
CA THR A 613 -9.30 -3.86 23.50
C THR A 613 -8.34 -2.87 24.12
N ASP A 614 -8.67 -1.59 24.19
CA ASP A 614 -7.90 -0.57 24.94
C ASP A 614 -6.46 -0.34 24.46
N ASP A 615 -6.09 -0.05 23.29
CA ASP A 615 -4.71 0.21 22.83
C ASP A 615 -3.72 -0.95 23.00
N SER A 616 -4.18 -2.18 23.18
CA SER A 616 -3.30 -3.33 23.26
C SER A 616 -2.78 -3.76 21.89
N SER A 617 -1.54 -4.32 21.87
CA SER A 617 -0.96 -4.98 20.71
C SER A 617 -1.80 -6.21 20.31
N PHE A 618 -1.90 -6.47 18.99
CA PHE A 618 -2.39 -7.73 18.49
C PHE A 618 -1.22 -8.69 18.23
N ALA A 619 -0.05 -8.16 17.86
CA ALA A 619 1.13 -8.94 17.53
C ALA A 619 1.74 -9.67 18.74
N GLU A 620 1.65 -9.10 19.94
CA GLU A 620 2.31 -9.61 21.14
C GLU A 620 1.93 -11.07 21.49
N ASP A 621 0.69 -11.46 21.18
CA ASP A 621 0.16 -12.79 21.50
C ASP A 621 0.05 -13.72 20.26
N GLN A 622 0.56 -13.33 19.09
CA GLN A 622 0.41 -14.08 17.84
C GLN A 622 1.71 -14.80 17.45
N GLU A 623 1.71 -16.12 17.50
CA GLU A 623 2.81 -16.95 16.99
C GLU A 623 2.71 -17.24 15.48
N ILE A 624 1.50 -17.16 14.91
CA ILE A 624 1.22 -17.52 13.52
C ILE A 624 0.33 -16.43 12.89
N PHE A 625 0.69 -16.01 11.68
CA PHE A 625 -0.16 -15.08 10.94
C PHE A 625 -1.55 -15.69 10.70
N SER A 626 -2.57 -14.99 11.17
CA SER A 626 -3.96 -15.32 10.92
C SER A 626 -4.78 -14.04 10.99
N TYR A 627 -5.49 -13.73 9.91
CA TYR A 627 -6.45 -12.63 9.88
C TYR A 627 -7.84 -13.03 10.39
N VAL A 628 -8.10 -14.33 10.56
CA VAL A 628 -9.40 -14.84 11.03
C VAL A 628 -9.57 -14.49 12.50
N GLY A 629 -10.67 -13.79 12.79
CA GLY A 629 -10.95 -13.27 14.12
C GLY A 629 -10.20 -11.97 14.48
N ALA A 630 -9.40 -11.44 13.56
CA ALA A 630 -8.70 -10.18 13.72
C ALA A 630 -9.51 -8.99 13.17
N VAL A 631 -9.03 -7.78 13.44
CA VAL A 631 -9.51 -6.55 12.82
C VAL A 631 -8.58 -6.17 11.68
N MET A 632 -9.12 -5.82 10.53
CA MET A 632 -8.31 -5.42 9.37
C MET A 632 -8.76 -4.09 8.78
N THR A 633 -7.81 -3.45 8.09
CA THR A 633 -8.06 -2.15 7.46
C THR A 633 -9.10 -2.23 6.36
N LEU A 634 -9.09 -3.26 5.50
CA LEU A 634 -10.00 -3.36 4.37
C LEU A 634 -11.46 -3.56 4.79
N PRO A 635 -11.87 -4.54 5.59
CA PRO A 635 -13.26 -4.69 6.02
C PRO A 635 -13.78 -3.47 6.79
N THR A 636 -12.91 -2.75 7.50
CA THR A 636 -13.28 -1.49 8.17
C THR A 636 -13.62 -0.40 7.14
N GLY A 637 -12.81 -0.28 6.07
CA GLY A 637 -13.09 0.62 4.95
C GLY A 637 -14.35 0.25 4.19
N VAL A 638 -14.56 -1.05 3.90
CA VAL A 638 -15.78 -1.57 3.27
C VAL A 638 -17.01 -1.16 4.08
N GLN A 639 -16.97 -1.28 5.40
CA GLN A 639 -18.07 -0.85 6.27
C GLN A 639 -18.31 0.65 6.21
N ALA A 640 -17.25 1.48 6.22
CA ALA A 640 -17.38 2.93 6.10
C ALA A 640 -18.02 3.34 4.76
N ILE A 641 -17.60 2.73 3.66
CA ILE A 641 -18.18 2.95 2.34
C ILE A 641 -19.63 2.54 2.30
N ALA A 642 -19.94 1.38 2.88
CA ALA A 642 -21.30 0.85 2.97
C ALA A 642 -22.24 1.79 3.74
N GLU A 643 -21.83 2.32 4.89
CA GLU A 643 -22.61 3.30 5.66
C GLU A 643 -22.92 4.57 4.85
N ASN A 644 -21.91 5.10 4.15
CA ASN A 644 -22.07 6.28 3.31
C ASN A 644 -23.05 6.05 2.14
N ASN A 645 -23.01 4.89 1.50
CA ASN A 645 -23.90 4.56 0.39
C ASN A 645 -25.39 4.60 0.81
N TYR A 646 -25.65 4.42 2.10
CA TYR A 646 -27.02 4.48 2.65
C TYR A 646 -27.26 5.72 3.51
N GLY A 647 -26.50 6.81 3.26
CA GLY A 647 -26.76 8.13 3.82
C GLY A 647 -26.41 8.27 5.31
N ARG A 648 -25.42 7.53 5.79
CA ARG A 648 -25.01 7.49 7.20
C ARG A 648 -23.55 7.99 7.39
N PRO A 649 -23.21 9.22 6.97
CA PRO A 649 -21.83 9.71 6.96
C PRO A 649 -21.19 9.82 8.35
N ASP A 650 -21.97 10.07 9.41
CA ASP A 650 -21.43 10.11 10.77
C ASP A 650 -21.00 8.71 11.25
N ARG A 651 -21.70 7.64 10.80
CA ARG A 651 -21.28 6.27 11.06
C ARG A 651 -20.03 5.93 10.27
N ALA A 652 -19.96 6.34 9.01
CA ALA A 652 -18.78 6.13 8.20
C ALA A 652 -17.54 6.84 8.83
N LEU A 653 -17.70 8.05 9.34
CA LEU A 653 -16.64 8.75 10.06
C LEU A 653 -16.20 8.01 11.33
N ASP A 654 -17.11 7.41 12.10
CA ASP A 654 -16.75 6.56 13.25
C ASP A 654 -15.84 5.39 12.85
N TYR A 655 -16.13 4.71 11.73
CA TYR A 655 -15.26 3.64 11.22
C TYR A 655 -13.90 4.16 10.74
N LEU A 656 -13.85 5.32 10.09
CA LEU A 656 -12.59 5.95 9.70
C LEU A 656 -11.75 6.37 10.91
N GLN A 657 -12.37 6.85 11.98
CA GLN A 657 -11.69 7.20 13.22
C GLN A 657 -11.13 5.97 13.94
N ARG A 658 -11.86 4.84 13.92
CA ARG A 658 -11.35 3.55 14.41
C ARG A 658 -10.14 3.09 13.59
N LEU A 659 -10.23 3.16 12.27
CA LEU A 659 -9.15 2.81 11.39
C LEU A 659 -7.89 3.68 11.67
N THR A 660 -8.06 4.99 11.79
CA THR A 660 -6.95 5.90 12.07
C THR A 660 -6.43 5.84 13.50
N HIS A 661 -7.10 5.16 14.42
CA HIS A 661 -6.57 4.86 15.75
C HIS A 661 -5.31 3.97 15.68
N SER A 662 -5.19 3.12 14.65
CA SER A 662 -3.98 2.35 14.38
C SER A 662 -2.92 3.09 13.56
N PHE A 663 -3.18 4.33 13.12
CA PHE A 663 -2.21 5.10 12.35
C PHE A 663 -0.96 5.44 13.16
N SER A 664 0.20 5.13 12.64
CA SER A 664 1.50 5.29 13.32
C SER A 664 1.60 4.48 14.63
N TYR A 665 0.91 3.37 14.72
CA TYR A 665 0.92 2.55 15.94
C TYR A 665 2.27 1.86 16.12
N ALA A 666 2.70 1.03 15.18
CA ALA A 666 4.01 0.39 15.20
C ALA A 666 4.97 1.06 14.20
N LEU A 667 4.63 1.13 12.90
CA LEU A 667 5.44 1.89 11.95
C LEU A 667 4.92 3.33 11.84
N PRO A 668 5.74 4.36 12.18
CA PRO A 668 5.32 5.75 12.02
C PRO A 668 4.92 6.06 10.58
N GLY A 669 3.74 6.65 10.38
CA GLY A 669 3.21 7.00 9.07
C GLY A 669 2.59 5.85 8.29
N SER A 670 2.28 4.72 8.93
CA SER A 670 1.61 3.60 8.29
C SER A 670 0.45 3.05 9.11
N LEU A 671 -0.35 2.21 8.47
CA LEU A 671 -1.35 1.36 9.10
C LEU A 671 -1.02 -0.08 8.70
N TYR A 672 -0.95 -0.94 9.70
CA TYR A 672 -0.75 -2.36 9.49
C TYR A 672 -1.99 -2.99 8.87
N GLU A 673 -1.80 -4.08 8.12
CA GLU A 673 -2.88 -4.86 7.51
C GLU A 673 -3.88 -5.32 8.55
N VAL A 674 -3.37 -5.99 9.59
CA VAL A 674 -4.11 -6.41 10.77
C VAL A 674 -3.86 -5.39 11.88
N SER A 675 -4.92 -4.73 12.30
CA SER A 675 -4.84 -3.64 13.27
C SER A 675 -4.63 -4.15 14.69
N PRO A 676 -3.79 -3.49 15.51
CA PRO A 676 -3.05 -2.27 15.16
C PRO A 676 -1.65 -2.50 14.58
N ASP A 677 -1.03 -3.69 14.73
CA ASP A 677 0.43 -3.87 14.59
C ASP A 677 0.88 -5.23 14.05
N PHE A 678 -0.01 -6.00 13.38
CA PHE A 678 0.31 -7.33 12.90
C PHE A 678 0.19 -7.46 11.37
N GLY A 679 0.90 -8.43 10.79
CA GLY A 679 0.91 -8.68 9.35
C GLY A 679 1.76 -7.67 8.57
N MET A 680 1.26 -7.19 7.45
CA MET A 680 1.99 -6.21 6.63
C MET A 680 2.08 -4.87 7.33
N MET A 681 3.29 -4.35 7.51
CA MET A 681 3.53 -3.02 8.08
C MET A 681 3.01 -1.88 7.20
N THR A 682 2.77 -2.15 5.92
CA THR A 682 2.08 -1.30 4.97
C THR A 682 1.36 -2.16 3.95
N GLN A 683 0.09 -1.82 3.66
CA GLN A 683 -0.79 -2.58 2.79
C GLN A 683 -1.46 -1.66 1.77
N ALA A 684 -1.45 -2.07 0.48
CA ALA A 684 -1.91 -1.23 -0.62
C ALA A 684 -3.40 -0.86 -0.53
N TRP A 685 -4.26 -1.81 -0.17
CA TRP A 685 -5.71 -1.55 -0.09
C TRP A 685 -6.13 -0.56 1.01
N THR A 686 -5.23 -0.21 1.94
CA THR A 686 -5.53 0.79 2.98
C THR A 686 -5.92 2.15 2.38
N ILE A 687 -5.38 2.50 1.20
CA ILE A 687 -5.77 3.72 0.50
C ILE A 687 -7.23 3.70 0.03
N TYR A 688 -7.76 2.53 -0.33
CA TYR A 688 -9.19 2.35 -0.62
C TYR A 688 -10.03 2.68 0.60
N SER A 689 -9.68 2.09 1.74
CA SER A 689 -10.40 2.21 3.00
C SER A 689 -10.48 3.64 3.54
N LEU A 690 -9.50 4.48 3.23
CA LEU A 690 -9.43 5.88 3.68
C LEU A 690 -9.90 6.86 2.60
N THR A 691 -9.39 6.75 1.38
CA THR A 691 -9.56 7.80 0.37
C THR A 691 -10.94 7.74 -0.29
N VAL A 692 -11.47 6.54 -0.56
CA VAL A 692 -12.78 6.39 -1.21
C VAL A 692 -13.91 6.98 -0.35
N PRO A 693 -14.06 6.68 0.96
CA PRO A 693 -15.09 7.31 1.79
C PRO A 693 -15.00 8.83 1.81
N VAL A 694 -13.78 9.39 1.86
CA VAL A 694 -13.61 10.85 1.94
C VAL A 694 -13.85 11.51 0.59
N VAL A 695 -13.13 11.12 -0.44
CA VAL A 695 -13.17 11.81 -1.75
C VAL A 695 -14.44 11.49 -2.51
N ARG A 696 -14.78 10.19 -2.64
CA ARG A 696 -15.94 9.79 -3.45
C ARG A 696 -17.28 9.94 -2.74
N GLN A 697 -17.30 10.03 -1.40
CA GLN A 697 -18.56 10.00 -0.65
C GLN A 697 -18.76 11.24 0.22
N PHE A 698 -17.81 11.64 1.08
CA PHE A 698 -17.99 12.89 1.84
C PHE A 698 -18.00 14.11 0.91
N PHE A 699 -16.98 14.26 0.03
CA PHE A 699 -17.02 15.27 -1.04
C PHE A 699 -17.95 14.89 -2.18
N GLY A 700 -18.31 13.61 -2.31
CA GLY A 700 -19.29 13.12 -3.26
C GLY A 700 -18.82 13.08 -4.70
N VAL A 701 -17.51 13.02 -4.97
CA VAL A 701 -16.95 13.08 -6.32
C VAL A 701 -17.20 11.78 -7.09
N GLN A 702 -18.00 11.87 -8.15
CA GLN A 702 -18.26 10.77 -9.10
C GLN A 702 -17.83 11.26 -10.50
N PRO A 703 -16.62 10.91 -10.95
CA PRO A 703 -16.10 11.42 -12.23
C PRO A 703 -16.81 10.81 -13.42
N ARG A 704 -16.93 11.61 -14.48
CA ARG A 704 -17.39 11.22 -15.82
C ARG A 704 -16.53 11.96 -16.84
N ALA A 705 -15.20 11.74 -16.74
CA ALA A 705 -14.25 12.47 -17.59
C ALA A 705 -14.54 12.31 -19.08
N TYR A 706 -15.06 11.16 -19.48
CA TYR A 706 -15.46 10.85 -20.87
C TYR A 706 -16.62 11.72 -21.41
N ASP A 707 -17.42 12.33 -20.52
CA ASP A 707 -18.49 13.26 -20.88
C ASP A 707 -18.12 14.72 -20.54
N HIS A 708 -16.89 15.00 -20.11
CA HIS A 708 -16.47 16.28 -19.52
C HIS A 708 -17.36 16.71 -18.35
N GLN A 709 -17.74 15.76 -17.50
CA GLN A 709 -18.65 15.94 -16.36
C GLN A 709 -18.09 15.42 -15.06
N VAL A 710 -18.54 15.97 -13.96
CA VAL A 710 -18.41 15.41 -12.62
C VAL A 710 -19.76 15.49 -11.91
N ILE A 711 -20.22 14.37 -11.33
CA ILE A 711 -21.34 14.40 -10.43
C ILE A 711 -20.81 14.63 -9.02
N LEU A 712 -21.34 15.64 -8.33
CA LEU A 712 -21.09 15.89 -6.92
C LEU A 712 -22.35 15.51 -6.13
N GLN A 713 -22.23 14.49 -5.30
CA GLN A 713 -23.28 14.06 -4.37
C GLN A 713 -22.70 14.03 -2.95
N PRO A 714 -22.50 15.19 -2.33
CA PRO A 714 -21.84 15.23 -1.04
C PRO A 714 -22.66 14.61 0.10
N GLY A 715 -21.94 13.92 0.99
CA GLY A 715 -22.46 13.37 2.24
C GLY A 715 -21.54 13.75 3.38
N MET A 716 -21.42 15.05 3.71
CA MET A 716 -20.54 15.52 4.78
C MET A 716 -21.02 15.06 6.16
N PRO A 717 -20.07 14.60 7.04
CA PRO A 717 -20.40 14.31 8.44
C PRO A 717 -20.99 15.52 9.16
N GLY A 718 -21.93 15.28 10.06
CA GLY A 718 -22.63 16.33 10.79
C GLY A 718 -21.71 17.14 11.73
N SER A 719 -20.60 16.55 12.15
CA SER A 719 -19.59 17.17 13.01
C SER A 719 -18.59 18.07 12.25
N TRP A 720 -18.61 18.09 10.90
CA TRP A 720 -17.68 18.89 10.12
C TRP A 720 -18.31 20.22 9.74
N ASP A 721 -17.66 21.31 10.11
CA ASP A 721 -18.09 22.67 9.77
C ASP A 721 -17.40 23.18 8.51
N GLU A 722 -16.20 22.67 8.19
CA GLU A 722 -15.44 23.00 7.01
C GLU A 722 -14.62 21.82 6.53
N ALA A 723 -14.40 21.71 5.22
CA ALA A 723 -13.50 20.74 4.63
C ALA A 723 -13.10 21.23 3.22
N GLU A 724 -11.90 20.86 2.79
CA GLU A 724 -11.40 21.25 1.47
C GLU A 724 -10.70 20.08 0.77
N LEU A 725 -10.96 19.95 -0.53
CA LEU A 725 -10.27 19.08 -1.47
C LEU A 725 -9.74 19.96 -2.60
N ARG A 726 -8.43 19.93 -2.83
CA ARG A 726 -7.79 20.78 -3.85
C ARG A 726 -7.16 19.95 -4.95
N ASP A 727 -7.21 20.48 -6.14
CA ASP A 727 -6.42 20.04 -7.29
C ASP A 727 -6.56 18.54 -7.64
N LEU A 728 -7.78 18.01 -7.54
CA LEU A 728 -8.11 16.64 -7.93
C LEU A 728 -8.20 16.52 -9.46
N PRO A 729 -7.37 15.70 -10.12
CA PRO A 729 -7.46 15.51 -11.57
C PRO A 729 -8.66 14.62 -11.95
N ILE A 730 -9.41 15.05 -12.95
CA ILE A 730 -10.50 14.30 -13.58
C ILE A 730 -10.38 14.54 -15.10
N GLY A 731 -9.82 13.57 -15.83
CA GLY A 731 -9.43 13.78 -17.23
C GLY A 731 -8.41 14.91 -17.35
N ASP A 732 -8.70 15.88 -18.19
CA ASP A 732 -7.90 17.09 -18.39
C ASP A 732 -8.29 18.26 -17.46
N ASN A 733 -9.31 18.06 -16.60
CA ASN A 733 -9.78 19.04 -15.62
C ASN A 733 -9.12 18.81 -14.25
N ARG A 734 -9.00 19.90 -13.47
CA ARG A 734 -8.63 19.89 -12.08
C ARG A 734 -9.73 20.51 -11.24
N LEU A 735 -10.25 19.71 -10.30
CA LEU A 735 -11.37 20.09 -9.45
C LEU A 735 -10.88 20.44 -8.04
N SER A 736 -11.37 21.55 -7.50
CA SER A 736 -11.21 21.90 -6.09
C SER A 736 -12.56 22.21 -5.48
N LEU A 737 -12.79 21.71 -4.26
CA LEU A 737 -14.04 21.82 -3.53
C LEU A 737 -13.76 22.37 -2.14
N THR A 738 -14.52 23.40 -1.73
CA THR A 738 -14.53 23.86 -0.34
C THR A 738 -15.96 23.75 0.17
N PHE A 739 -16.12 23.12 1.29
CA PHE A 739 -17.36 23.00 2.06
C PHE A 739 -17.29 23.86 3.31
N GLU A 740 -18.36 24.62 3.57
CA GLU A 740 -18.55 25.41 4.79
C GLU A 740 -19.99 25.23 5.28
N ARG A 741 -20.14 24.89 6.56
CA ARG A 741 -21.44 24.92 7.24
C ARG A 741 -21.69 26.33 7.73
N THR A 742 -22.80 26.91 7.31
CA THR A 742 -23.19 28.28 7.68
C THR A 742 -24.35 28.26 8.69
N ALA A 743 -24.64 29.42 9.30
CA ALA A 743 -25.77 29.53 10.21
C ALA A 743 -27.11 29.18 9.54
N ASP A 744 -27.22 29.38 8.22
CA ASP A 744 -28.47 29.24 7.44
C ASP A 744 -28.48 27.98 6.56
N GLY A 745 -27.39 27.16 6.57
CA GLY A 745 -27.30 25.98 5.70
C GLY A 745 -25.87 25.57 5.35
N GLU A 746 -25.62 25.27 4.09
CA GLU A 746 -24.32 24.84 3.60
C GLU A 746 -23.87 25.71 2.42
N ARG A 747 -22.56 25.97 2.34
CA ARG A 747 -21.92 26.62 1.19
C ARG A 747 -20.91 25.66 0.56
N TRP A 748 -20.96 25.57 -0.76
CA TRP A 748 -20.00 24.86 -1.59
C TRP A 748 -19.32 25.85 -2.53
N THR A 749 -18.00 25.94 -2.48
CA THR A 749 -17.18 26.62 -3.47
C THR A 749 -16.55 25.57 -4.37
N ILE A 750 -16.83 25.65 -5.67
CA ILE A 750 -16.38 24.69 -6.68
C ILE A 750 -15.49 25.43 -7.65
N ARG A 751 -14.25 25.00 -7.80
CA ARG A 751 -13.30 25.56 -8.77
C ARG A 751 -12.87 24.48 -9.75
N GLN A 752 -12.78 24.84 -11.01
CA GLN A 752 -12.35 23.97 -12.09
C GLN A 752 -11.27 24.67 -12.93
N SER A 753 -10.30 23.89 -13.46
CA SER A 753 -9.31 24.41 -14.40
C SER A 753 -9.88 24.59 -15.83
N GLN A 754 -10.95 23.85 -16.15
CA GLN A 754 -11.66 23.87 -17.44
C GLN A 754 -13.09 24.36 -17.22
N GLY A 755 -13.40 25.55 -17.74
CA GLY A 755 -14.70 26.20 -17.51
C GLY A 755 -15.88 25.60 -18.30
N ASP A 756 -15.61 24.77 -19.29
CA ASP A 756 -16.59 24.06 -20.12
C ASP A 756 -16.99 22.69 -19.57
N HIS A 757 -16.30 22.20 -18.53
CA HIS A 757 -16.71 20.99 -17.82
C HIS A 757 -17.98 21.27 -16.99
N GLU A 758 -18.89 20.31 -16.98
CA GLU A 758 -20.15 20.41 -16.24
C GLU A 758 -20.03 19.76 -14.85
N VAL A 759 -20.53 20.44 -13.85
CA VAL A 759 -20.72 19.92 -12.49
C VAL A 759 -22.21 19.65 -12.28
N ILE A 760 -22.55 18.40 -12.03
CA ILE A 760 -23.91 18.00 -11.65
C ILE A 760 -23.96 17.88 -10.12
N LEU A 761 -24.35 18.99 -9.46
CA LEU A 761 -24.50 18.99 -8.00
C LEU A 761 -25.88 18.47 -7.63
N ARG A 762 -25.96 17.39 -6.82
CA ARG A 762 -27.20 16.75 -6.44
C ARG A 762 -27.26 16.39 -4.96
N PHE A 763 -28.46 16.46 -4.41
CA PHE A 763 -28.77 16.05 -3.04
C PHE A 763 -30.09 15.29 -2.99
N PRO A 764 -30.36 14.48 -1.94
CA PRO A 764 -31.67 13.86 -1.75
C PRO A 764 -32.80 14.86 -1.86
N ALA A 765 -33.85 14.49 -2.59
CA ALA A 765 -34.97 15.39 -2.90
C ALA A 765 -35.60 15.99 -1.64
N GLY A 766 -35.72 17.32 -1.62
CA GLY A 766 -36.32 18.06 -0.49
C GLY A 766 -35.37 18.31 0.68
N LYS A 767 -34.07 17.98 0.58
CA LYS A 767 -33.08 18.32 1.61
C LYS A 767 -32.91 19.85 1.75
N TYR A 768 -32.95 20.58 0.63
CA TYR A 768 -32.83 22.04 0.60
C TYR A 768 -34.00 22.69 -0.14
N GLY A 769 -34.58 23.72 0.50
CA GLY A 769 -35.65 24.51 -0.07
C GLY A 769 -35.18 25.64 -0.95
N GLN A 770 -33.99 26.13 -0.76
CA GLN A 770 -33.41 27.23 -1.50
C GLN A 770 -31.99 26.95 -1.99
N TRP A 771 -31.77 27.23 -3.27
CA TRP A 771 -30.48 27.08 -3.94
C TRP A 771 -30.07 28.45 -4.55
N VAL A 772 -28.93 28.96 -4.18
CA VAL A 772 -28.39 30.21 -4.70
C VAL A 772 -27.00 29.91 -5.30
N VAL A 773 -26.86 30.17 -6.60
CA VAL A 773 -25.62 29.95 -7.34
C VAL A 773 -25.01 31.28 -7.70
N THR A 774 -23.82 31.57 -7.19
CA THR A 774 -23.07 32.82 -7.44
C THR A 774 -23.96 34.07 -7.26
N GLY A 775 -24.78 34.06 -6.18
CA GLY A 775 -25.69 35.13 -5.84
C GLY A 775 -27.07 35.11 -6.52
N GLU A 776 -27.29 34.21 -7.46
CA GLU A 776 -28.58 34.07 -8.15
C GLU A 776 -29.38 32.88 -7.65
N ARG A 777 -30.65 33.09 -7.36
CA ARG A 777 -31.55 32.01 -6.97
C ARG A 777 -31.80 31.08 -8.16
N ARG A 778 -31.55 29.79 -7.99
CA ARG A 778 -31.80 28.75 -8.99
C ARG A 778 -32.84 27.75 -8.47
N ARG A 779 -33.61 27.18 -9.38
CA ARG A 779 -34.57 26.11 -9.05
C ARG A 779 -33.97 24.77 -9.49
N PRO A 780 -33.75 23.81 -8.58
CA PRO A 780 -33.23 22.51 -8.97
C PRO A 780 -34.26 21.74 -9.81
N GLU A 781 -33.72 20.88 -10.65
CA GLU A 781 -34.50 19.84 -11.35
C GLU A 781 -34.63 18.63 -10.45
N LYS A 782 -35.59 17.71 -10.75
CA LYS A 782 -35.86 16.51 -9.97
C LYS A 782 -35.74 15.27 -10.83
N GLN A 783 -34.89 14.33 -10.41
CA GLN A 783 -34.72 13.05 -11.08
C GLN A 783 -34.26 11.97 -10.09
N GLY A 784 -34.83 10.77 -10.16
CA GLY A 784 -34.33 9.60 -9.44
C GLY A 784 -34.25 9.75 -7.91
N GLY A 785 -35.15 10.56 -7.31
CA GLY A 785 -35.10 10.83 -5.85
C GLY A 785 -34.13 11.93 -5.44
N PHE A 786 -33.56 12.68 -6.39
CA PHE A 786 -32.64 13.78 -6.15
C PHE A 786 -33.18 15.11 -6.70
N ASP A 787 -32.83 16.19 -6.00
CA ASP A 787 -32.82 17.55 -6.52
C ASP A 787 -31.41 17.85 -7.03
N TYR A 788 -31.23 18.38 -8.25
CA TYR A 788 -29.95 18.63 -8.86
C TYR A 788 -29.89 19.92 -9.70
N LEU A 789 -28.67 20.44 -9.86
CA LEU A 789 -28.34 21.50 -10.80
C LEU A 789 -27.17 21.08 -11.68
N MET A 790 -27.27 21.40 -12.97
CA MET A 790 -26.13 21.37 -13.90
C MET A 790 -25.48 22.76 -13.93
N LEU A 791 -24.20 22.83 -13.65
CA LEU A 791 -23.41 24.04 -13.45
C LEU A 791 -22.18 24.00 -14.34
N SER A 792 -21.85 25.12 -15.00
CA SER A 792 -20.63 25.29 -15.78
C SER A 792 -19.91 26.55 -15.35
N GLY A 793 -18.61 26.60 -15.42
CA GLY A 793 -17.76 27.72 -15.05
C GLY A 793 -16.60 27.35 -14.17
N GLU A 794 -15.54 28.18 -14.20
CA GLU A 794 -14.31 27.92 -13.44
C GLU A 794 -14.46 28.16 -11.94
N ASN A 795 -15.38 29.04 -11.51
CA ASN A 795 -15.59 29.41 -10.12
C ASN A 795 -17.08 29.52 -9.80
N LEU A 796 -17.58 28.61 -9.03
CA LEU A 796 -18.99 28.56 -8.66
C LEU A 796 -19.11 28.57 -7.12
N ILE A 797 -20.06 29.36 -6.63
CA ILE A 797 -20.43 29.36 -5.21
C ILE A 797 -21.88 28.92 -5.13
N VAL A 798 -22.18 27.91 -4.36
CA VAL A 798 -23.53 27.38 -4.18
C VAL A 798 -23.89 27.44 -2.70
N ASP A 799 -24.85 28.29 -2.37
CA ASP A 799 -25.46 28.38 -1.05
C ASP A 799 -26.74 27.58 -1.02
N LEU A 800 -26.86 26.66 -0.08
CA LEU A 800 -27.97 25.75 0.11
C LEU A 800 -28.63 26.01 1.46
N GLN A 801 -29.93 26.29 1.47
CA GLN A 801 -30.68 26.53 2.69
C GLN A 801 -31.85 25.53 2.81
N PRO A 802 -32.16 25.05 4.04
CA PRO A 802 -33.25 24.13 4.29
C PRO A 802 -34.61 24.58 3.76
#